data_f921eb6b7444a2be2a7d382c8d6ad364
#
_entry.id   f921eb6b7444a2be2a7d382c8d6ad364
#
_cell.length_a   1.000
_cell.length_b   1.000
_cell.length_c   1.000
_cell.angle_alpha   90.00
_cell.angle_beta   90.00
_cell.angle_gamma   90.00
#
_symmetry.space_group_name_H-M   'P 1'
#
loop_
_entity.id
_entity.type
_entity.pdbx_description
1 polymer ?
#
loop_
_entity_poly.entity_id
_entity_poly.type
_entity_poly.pdbx_seq_one_letter_code
_entity_poly.pdbx_strand_id
1 'polypeptide(L)'
;MPIRWDVPQHAAALEQLDAALDTGPGAVVLGPDGVGKSTLARLAAEHFVDAHPSTPVHWVTGTPTERVVPFGAFSHLIGIAELGKPAALLRAARASLGGDLLLIVDDAHDLDILSATLVYQLALARSARMIVTARAEVAPDAIAALWTDGVLERIDVAGESSGPADIDEFIAELPAPARAVLDYLCVEEPLSLADLTTLAGDGAVDEAVEWGAAETRVRSIGDPPVVYTAHPLFAERARAFLGDDGARRRRTDVVALRAQHPPEHLSDRLRLASLAVDSDAPQPVAEVIEAAQQALRLGDLALGERLARSALARAGSLAARLALAQSVAFQGRGREADALLASAEPSTEPDLIAWTLLRAANQFFMLGEPERATAFLRTVRGRITDAGPRVTLDALSATFAMNAGNVGRAVDIANGVLASPSADDQAVAWAGSAAALCAARQGRLGDVEPLAQRALAAEHPGVLRFTIGLSQVTALLMAGRLDEARELAQQFTDFAELQQPGRAIGEVLLAHVLLASGEFAHATALLGPAATALERTGYSWGPLSLMLLASALAQQNDIPGSAKALRRAETRHGTKSALFIPELGVARAWCRAAARDATGAISAAREAARMAERAGQSAVALRVYHDSVRLGDVRAVDAVTRLAAEIDCAVGNLVVRHARALAGGDRDALAAVAEDFAATGMHAAAADAAAQARRDR
;
A
#
# COMPACT_ATOMS: atom_id res chain seq x y z
N MET A 1 -20.08 -15.28 -39.39
CA MET A 1 -18.81 -15.83 -39.92
C MET A 1 -17.78 -15.77 -38.86
N PRO A 2 -17.05 -16.84 -38.53
CA PRO A 2 -15.96 -16.73 -37.58
C PRO A 2 -14.95 -15.75 -38.17
N ILE A 3 -14.64 -14.72 -37.41
CA ILE A 3 -13.61 -13.73 -37.74
C ILE A 3 -12.30 -14.49 -37.78
N ARG A 4 -11.78 -14.81 -38.97
CA ARG A 4 -10.44 -15.38 -39.13
C ARG A 4 -9.44 -14.25 -38.93
N TRP A 5 -8.82 -14.23 -37.77
CA TRP A 5 -7.74 -13.33 -37.44
C TRP A 5 -6.40 -13.81 -38.05
N ASP A 6 -6.30 -13.71 -39.35
CA ASP A 6 -5.03 -13.89 -40.05
C ASP A 6 -4.44 -12.49 -40.24
N VAL A 7 -3.65 -12.04 -39.23
CA VAL A 7 -3.15 -10.67 -39.20
C VAL A 7 -1.63 -10.66 -39.50
N PRO A 8 -1.23 -10.46 -40.77
CA PRO A 8 0.20 -10.33 -41.11
C PRO A 8 0.92 -9.25 -40.37
N GLN A 9 0.18 -8.29 -39.79
CA GLN A 9 0.69 -7.17 -39.00
C GLN A 9 1.31 -7.59 -37.65
N HIS A 10 1.06 -8.80 -37.16
CA HIS A 10 1.55 -9.27 -35.86
C HIS A 10 2.80 -10.16 -35.99
N ALA A 11 3.27 -10.50 -37.19
CA ALA A 11 4.45 -11.34 -37.35
C ALA A 11 5.69 -10.77 -36.64
N ALA A 12 5.94 -9.47 -36.78
CA ALA A 12 7.05 -8.81 -36.12
C ALA A 12 6.90 -8.76 -34.59
N ALA A 13 5.67 -8.56 -34.10
CA ALA A 13 5.38 -8.58 -32.66
C ALA A 13 5.49 -9.99 -32.07
N LEU A 14 5.12 -11.02 -32.83
CA LEU A 14 5.31 -12.42 -32.45
C LEU A 14 6.79 -12.79 -32.36
N GLU A 15 7.60 -12.40 -33.34
CA GLU A 15 9.06 -12.61 -33.30
C GLU A 15 9.71 -11.91 -32.11
N GLN A 16 9.27 -10.68 -31.76
CA GLN A 16 9.75 -9.97 -30.57
C GLN A 16 9.36 -10.68 -29.28
N LEU A 17 8.11 -11.17 -29.20
CA LEU A 17 7.60 -11.88 -28.04
C LEU A 17 8.32 -13.22 -27.84
N ASP A 18 8.53 -13.99 -28.90
CA ASP A 18 9.31 -15.23 -28.86
C ASP A 18 10.76 -14.96 -28.39
N ALA A 19 11.39 -13.93 -28.92
CA ALA A 19 12.74 -13.54 -28.50
C ALA A 19 12.80 -13.09 -27.02
N ALA A 20 11.80 -12.37 -26.54
CA ALA A 20 11.70 -11.95 -25.15
C ALA A 20 11.50 -13.13 -24.18
N LEU A 21 10.82 -14.19 -24.59
CA LEU A 21 10.66 -15.42 -23.81
C LEU A 21 11.93 -16.27 -23.79
N ASP A 22 12.70 -16.28 -24.89
CA ASP A 22 13.95 -17.05 -25.00
C ASP A 22 15.08 -16.41 -24.20
N THR A 23 15.19 -15.07 -24.21
CA THR A 23 16.34 -14.34 -23.68
C THR A 23 16.09 -13.63 -22.34
N GLY A 24 14.81 -13.43 -21.98
CA GLY A 24 14.41 -12.61 -20.84
C GLY A 24 13.30 -13.22 -19.98
N PRO A 25 12.74 -12.40 -19.07
CA PRO A 25 11.60 -12.79 -18.24
C PRO A 25 10.26 -12.74 -19.00
N GLY A 26 10.22 -12.26 -20.25
CA GLY A 26 9.04 -12.11 -21.07
C GLY A 26 8.71 -10.68 -21.45
N ALA A 27 7.47 -10.43 -21.91
CA ALA A 27 7.08 -9.13 -22.44
C ALA A 27 5.64 -8.72 -22.05
N VAL A 28 5.39 -7.41 -22.15
CA VAL A 28 4.04 -6.81 -22.06
C VAL A 28 3.60 -6.40 -23.47
N VAL A 29 2.48 -6.94 -23.91
CA VAL A 29 1.83 -6.62 -25.20
C VAL A 29 0.75 -5.58 -24.97
N LEU A 30 0.93 -4.38 -25.49
CA LEU A 30 0.04 -3.24 -25.32
C LEU A 30 -0.71 -2.93 -26.63
N GLY A 31 -1.98 -2.58 -26.50
CA GLY A 31 -2.80 -2.15 -27.64
C GLY A 31 -4.29 -2.02 -27.27
N PRO A 32 -5.12 -1.42 -28.15
CA PRO A 32 -6.56 -1.28 -27.92
C PRO A 32 -7.28 -2.63 -27.90
N ASP A 33 -8.58 -2.61 -27.55
CA ASP A 33 -9.40 -3.83 -27.57
C ASP A 33 -9.58 -4.36 -29.00
N GLY A 34 -9.63 -5.69 -29.14
CA GLY A 34 -9.90 -6.35 -30.39
C GLY A 34 -8.76 -6.40 -31.42
N VAL A 35 -7.57 -5.82 -31.11
CA VAL A 35 -6.41 -5.85 -32.05
C VAL A 35 -5.68 -7.20 -32.10
N GLY A 36 -6.10 -8.20 -31.34
CA GLY A 36 -5.51 -9.55 -31.37
C GLY A 36 -4.41 -9.81 -30.34
N LYS A 37 -4.31 -9.03 -29.24
CA LYS A 37 -3.33 -9.25 -28.16
C LYS A 37 -3.37 -10.66 -27.59
N SER A 38 -4.57 -11.14 -27.24
CA SER A 38 -4.79 -12.49 -26.70
C SER A 38 -4.44 -13.60 -27.71
N THR A 39 -4.70 -13.36 -29.00
CA THR A 39 -4.32 -14.27 -30.08
C THR A 39 -2.80 -14.34 -30.21
N LEU A 40 -2.13 -13.19 -30.16
CA LEU A 40 -0.67 -13.12 -30.18
C LEU A 40 -0.05 -13.86 -28.97
N ALA A 41 -0.59 -13.64 -27.77
CA ALA A 41 -0.16 -14.34 -26.57
C ALA A 41 -0.33 -15.86 -26.67
N ARG A 42 -1.43 -16.32 -27.29
CA ARG A 42 -1.70 -17.75 -27.52
C ARG A 42 -0.69 -18.36 -28.49
N LEU A 43 -0.44 -17.72 -29.63
CA LEU A 43 0.54 -18.20 -30.62
C LEU A 43 1.95 -18.29 -30.01
N ALA A 44 2.39 -17.28 -29.30
CA ALA A 44 3.69 -17.30 -28.62
C ALA A 44 3.75 -18.40 -27.54
N ALA A 45 2.66 -18.63 -26.82
CA ALA A 45 2.59 -19.72 -25.84
C ALA A 45 2.69 -21.09 -26.51
N GLU A 46 2.01 -21.29 -27.67
CA GLU A 46 2.12 -22.52 -28.46
C GLU A 46 3.57 -22.75 -28.93
N HIS A 47 4.24 -21.74 -29.51
CA HIS A 47 5.65 -21.82 -29.90
C HIS A 47 6.55 -22.16 -28.70
N PHE A 48 6.30 -21.54 -27.55
CA PHE A 48 7.07 -21.81 -26.33
C PHE A 48 6.89 -23.24 -25.83
N VAL A 49 5.64 -23.76 -25.82
CA VAL A 49 5.34 -25.15 -25.41
C VAL A 49 5.99 -26.16 -26.34
N ASP A 50 5.98 -25.91 -27.65
CA ASP A 50 6.65 -26.77 -28.62
C ASP A 50 8.17 -26.85 -28.38
N ALA A 51 8.79 -25.73 -27.99
CA ALA A 51 10.19 -25.67 -27.66
C ALA A 51 10.51 -26.22 -26.25
N HIS A 52 9.56 -26.11 -25.29
CA HIS A 52 9.72 -26.46 -23.87
C HIS A 52 8.57 -27.35 -23.36
N PRO A 53 8.42 -28.61 -23.84
CA PRO A 53 7.24 -29.44 -23.55
C PRO A 53 7.04 -29.81 -22.08
N SER A 54 8.05 -29.67 -21.23
CA SER A 54 7.99 -29.99 -19.79
C SER A 54 7.64 -28.79 -18.91
N THR A 55 7.61 -27.56 -19.46
CA THR A 55 7.35 -26.34 -18.70
C THR A 55 5.85 -26.16 -18.48
N PRO A 56 5.36 -26.05 -17.24
CA PRO A 56 3.96 -25.79 -16.95
C PRO A 56 3.53 -24.43 -17.51
N VAL A 57 2.33 -24.37 -18.09
CA VAL A 57 1.72 -23.13 -18.58
C VAL A 57 0.45 -22.86 -17.80
N HIS A 58 0.34 -21.67 -17.25
CA HIS A 58 -0.85 -21.19 -16.57
C HIS A 58 -1.41 -19.96 -17.26
N TRP A 59 -2.73 -19.94 -17.41
CA TRP A 59 -3.45 -18.85 -18.04
C TRP A 59 -4.35 -18.15 -17.04
N VAL A 60 -4.11 -16.86 -16.86
CA VAL A 60 -4.91 -15.95 -16.03
C VAL A 60 -5.50 -14.88 -16.94
N THR A 61 -6.81 -14.67 -16.86
CA THR A 61 -7.48 -13.62 -17.64
C THR A 61 -8.11 -12.62 -16.68
N GLY A 62 -7.79 -11.34 -16.82
CA GLY A 62 -8.48 -10.28 -16.09
C GLY A 62 -9.90 -10.07 -16.66
N THR A 63 -10.89 -10.01 -15.78
CA THR A 63 -12.27 -9.68 -16.19
C THR A 63 -12.87 -8.63 -15.25
N PRO A 64 -13.80 -7.79 -15.74
CA PRO A 64 -14.46 -6.79 -14.89
C PRO A 64 -15.17 -7.40 -13.66
N THR A 65 -15.64 -8.65 -13.77
CA THR A 65 -16.33 -9.37 -12.68
C THR A 65 -15.35 -9.94 -11.66
N GLU A 66 -14.19 -10.44 -12.06
CA GLU A 66 -13.15 -10.91 -11.16
C GLU A 66 -12.39 -9.76 -10.49
N ARG A 67 -12.28 -8.62 -11.17
CA ARG A 67 -11.64 -7.41 -10.64
C ARG A 67 -12.24 -6.89 -9.32
N VAL A 68 -13.52 -7.17 -9.07
CA VAL A 68 -14.22 -6.73 -7.84
C VAL A 68 -13.88 -7.57 -6.62
N VAL A 69 -13.05 -8.59 -6.76
CA VAL A 69 -12.69 -9.51 -5.67
C VAL A 69 -11.16 -9.69 -5.62
N PRO A 70 -10.54 -9.53 -4.44
CA PRO A 70 -9.10 -9.76 -4.27
C PRO A 70 -8.67 -11.16 -4.71
N PHE A 71 -7.63 -11.23 -5.55
CA PHE A 71 -7.15 -12.45 -6.23
C PHE A 71 -8.19 -13.17 -7.09
N GLY A 72 -9.20 -12.46 -7.58
CA GLY A 72 -10.29 -13.06 -8.38
C GLY A 72 -9.78 -13.88 -9.57
N ALA A 73 -8.96 -13.27 -10.42
CA ALA A 73 -8.40 -13.91 -11.61
C ALA A 73 -7.42 -15.08 -11.28
N PHE A 74 -6.78 -15.06 -10.10
CA PHE A 74 -5.84 -16.09 -9.64
C PHE A 74 -6.47 -17.17 -8.76
N SER A 75 -7.78 -17.11 -8.50
CA SER A 75 -8.46 -18.01 -7.55
C SER A 75 -8.27 -19.50 -7.83
N HIS A 76 -8.06 -19.89 -9.07
CA HIS A 76 -7.80 -21.26 -9.50
C HIS A 76 -6.36 -21.75 -9.29
N LEU A 77 -5.40 -20.82 -9.12
CA LEU A 77 -3.97 -21.12 -8.92
C LEU A 77 -3.54 -20.98 -7.46
N ILE A 78 -4.29 -20.17 -6.68
CA ILE A 78 -3.91 -19.77 -5.34
C ILE A 78 -5.01 -20.21 -4.36
N GLY A 79 -4.78 -21.31 -3.66
CA GLY A 79 -5.68 -21.76 -2.59
C GLY A 79 -5.50 -20.95 -1.32
N ILE A 80 -6.20 -19.81 -1.20
CA ILE A 80 -6.24 -19.03 0.04
C ILE A 80 -7.36 -19.55 0.92
N ALA A 81 -7.05 -20.56 1.76
CA ALA A 81 -8.01 -21.15 2.68
C ALA A 81 -8.21 -20.30 3.94
N GLU A 82 -7.18 -19.59 4.41
CA GLU A 82 -7.21 -18.83 5.66
C GLU A 82 -6.89 -17.35 5.47
N LEU A 83 -7.47 -16.51 6.35
CA LEU A 83 -7.25 -15.09 6.41
C LEU A 83 -5.83 -14.78 6.90
N GLY A 84 -4.98 -14.30 6.00
CA GLY A 84 -3.68 -13.74 6.31
C GLY A 84 -3.65 -12.22 6.07
N LYS A 85 -2.58 -11.57 6.50
CA LYS A 85 -2.27 -10.19 6.08
C LYS A 85 -2.01 -10.19 4.57
N PRO A 86 -2.41 -9.16 3.78
CA PRO A 86 -2.20 -9.11 2.34
C PRO A 86 -0.78 -9.52 1.91
N ALA A 87 0.23 -9.05 2.61
CA ALA A 87 1.61 -9.39 2.36
C ALA A 87 1.99 -10.87 2.63
N ALA A 88 1.34 -11.52 3.58
CA ALA A 88 1.53 -12.96 3.80
C ALA A 88 0.85 -13.76 2.68
N LEU A 89 -0.32 -13.31 2.23
CA LEU A 89 -1.06 -13.90 1.11
C LEU A 89 -0.27 -13.77 -0.19
N LEU A 90 0.27 -12.59 -0.47
CA LEU A 90 1.12 -12.36 -1.65
C LEU A 90 2.40 -13.20 -1.61
N ARG A 91 3.05 -13.35 -0.46
CA ARG A 91 4.21 -14.25 -0.32
C ARG A 91 3.84 -15.70 -0.55
N ALA A 92 2.71 -16.16 0.00
CA ALA A 92 2.21 -17.52 -0.22
C ALA A 92 1.86 -17.74 -1.69
N ALA A 93 1.15 -16.80 -2.31
CA ALA A 93 0.81 -16.82 -3.72
C ALA A 93 2.06 -16.86 -4.63
N ARG A 94 3.04 -16.02 -4.33
CA ARG A 94 4.33 -16.02 -5.04
C ARG A 94 5.09 -17.34 -4.87
N ALA A 95 5.07 -17.92 -3.68
CA ALA A 95 5.71 -19.21 -3.42
C ALA A 95 5.05 -20.37 -4.17
N SER A 96 3.71 -20.33 -4.34
CA SER A 96 2.98 -21.35 -5.10
C SER A 96 3.16 -21.24 -6.63
N LEU A 97 3.49 -20.05 -7.14
CA LEU A 97 3.70 -19.75 -8.57
C LEU A 97 5.18 -19.57 -8.93
N GLY A 98 6.10 -19.81 -8.01
CA GLY A 98 7.54 -19.71 -8.29
C GLY A 98 8.08 -21.00 -8.91
N GLY A 99 8.89 -20.87 -9.99
CA GLY A 99 9.53 -22.01 -10.64
C GLY A 99 9.74 -21.78 -12.13
N ASP A 100 10.21 -22.81 -12.84
CA ASP A 100 10.30 -22.76 -14.31
C ASP A 100 8.91 -23.00 -14.90
N LEU A 101 8.14 -21.92 -15.06
CA LEU A 101 6.79 -21.93 -15.62
C LEU A 101 6.59 -20.74 -16.57
N LEU A 102 5.63 -20.87 -17.50
CA LEU A 102 5.12 -19.76 -18.29
C LEU A 102 3.78 -19.31 -17.71
N LEU A 103 3.69 -18.04 -17.31
CA LEU A 103 2.45 -17.40 -16.86
C LEU A 103 1.96 -16.43 -17.91
N ILE A 104 0.79 -16.70 -18.44
CA ILE A 104 0.09 -15.81 -19.39
C ILE A 104 -0.96 -15.03 -18.59
N VAL A 105 -0.84 -13.70 -18.60
CA VAL A 105 -1.78 -12.80 -17.94
C VAL A 105 -2.46 -11.96 -19.01
N ASP A 106 -3.63 -12.42 -19.40
CA ASP A 106 -4.43 -11.79 -20.45
C ASP A 106 -5.34 -10.71 -19.85
N ASP A 107 -5.50 -9.59 -20.54
CA ASP A 107 -6.28 -8.42 -20.10
C ASP A 107 -5.93 -7.96 -18.67
N ALA A 108 -4.64 -7.86 -18.37
CA ALA A 108 -4.12 -7.51 -17.06
C ALA A 108 -4.61 -6.14 -16.52
N HIS A 109 -5.18 -5.29 -17.38
CA HIS A 109 -5.82 -4.04 -17.01
C HIS A 109 -7.12 -4.22 -16.21
N ASP A 110 -7.74 -5.41 -16.27
CA ASP A 110 -8.91 -5.79 -15.49
C ASP A 110 -8.57 -6.70 -14.28
N LEU A 111 -7.32 -6.71 -13.85
CA LEU A 111 -6.95 -7.35 -12.59
C LEU A 111 -7.32 -6.46 -11.38
N ASP A 112 -7.66 -7.11 -10.26
CA ASP A 112 -7.70 -6.47 -8.95
C ASP A 112 -6.30 -6.07 -8.48
N ILE A 113 -6.23 -5.19 -7.46
CA ILE A 113 -4.96 -4.63 -6.99
C ILE A 113 -3.99 -5.71 -6.50
N LEU A 114 -4.47 -6.75 -5.80
CA LEU A 114 -3.61 -7.81 -5.27
C LEU A 114 -3.09 -8.72 -6.38
N SER A 115 -3.94 -9.07 -7.34
CA SER A 115 -3.55 -9.80 -8.55
C SER A 115 -2.51 -9.02 -9.37
N ALA A 116 -2.74 -7.74 -9.63
CA ALA A 116 -1.81 -6.88 -10.34
C ALA A 116 -0.44 -6.76 -9.62
N THR A 117 -0.48 -6.63 -8.28
CA THR A 117 0.72 -6.61 -7.45
C THR A 117 1.49 -7.93 -7.52
N LEU A 118 0.79 -9.06 -7.48
CA LEU A 118 1.39 -10.39 -7.61
C LEU A 118 2.13 -10.54 -8.94
N VAL A 119 1.51 -10.13 -10.04
CA VAL A 119 2.13 -10.15 -11.38
C VAL A 119 3.43 -9.35 -11.39
N TYR A 120 3.40 -8.12 -10.87
CA TYR A 120 4.59 -7.28 -10.78
C TYR A 120 5.71 -7.93 -9.96
N GLN A 121 5.37 -8.53 -8.80
CA GLN A 121 6.35 -9.20 -7.95
C GLN A 121 6.96 -10.45 -8.58
N LEU A 122 6.16 -11.26 -9.28
CA LEU A 122 6.65 -12.43 -10.02
C LEU A 122 7.63 -12.00 -11.12
N ALA A 123 7.30 -10.95 -11.86
CA ALA A 123 8.16 -10.39 -12.90
C ALA A 123 9.46 -9.81 -12.34
N LEU A 124 9.38 -8.99 -11.28
CA LEU A 124 10.54 -8.38 -10.63
C LEU A 124 11.51 -9.43 -10.04
N ALA A 125 10.95 -10.48 -9.44
CA ALA A 125 11.73 -11.59 -8.88
C ALA A 125 12.24 -12.57 -9.96
N ARG A 126 11.82 -12.41 -11.22
CA ARG A 126 12.09 -13.35 -12.32
C ARG A 126 11.75 -14.80 -11.95
N SER A 127 10.69 -14.99 -11.20
CA SER A 127 10.27 -16.29 -10.71
C SER A 127 9.38 -17.07 -11.67
N ALA A 128 9.01 -16.46 -12.80
CA ALA A 128 8.28 -17.08 -13.91
C ALA A 128 8.61 -16.34 -15.21
N ARG A 129 8.51 -17.02 -16.36
CA ARG A 129 8.43 -16.32 -17.65
C ARG A 129 7.01 -15.84 -17.86
N MET A 130 6.83 -14.66 -18.47
CA MET A 130 5.52 -14.04 -18.51
C MET A 130 5.19 -13.44 -19.88
N ILE A 131 3.95 -13.66 -20.30
CA ILE A 131 3.29 -12.88 -21.36
C ILE A 131 2.17 -12.10 -20.70
N VAL A 132 2.22 -10.77 -20.74
CA VAL A 132 1.18 -9.92 -20.15
C VAL A 132 0.52 -9.10 -21.25
N THR A 133 -0.80 -9.15 -21.39
CA THR A 133 -1.50 -8.27 -22.31
C THR A 133 -2.27 -7.19 -21.55
N ALA A 134 -2.27 -5.95 -22.04
CA ALA A 134 -2.98 -4.87 -21.38
C ALA A 134 -3.33 -3.72 -22.33
N ARG A 135 -4.23 -2.83 -21.85
CA ARG A 135 -4.44 -1.48 -22.39
C ARG A 135 -3.67 -0.49 -21.55
N ALA A 136 -2.81 0.31 -22.17
CA ALA A 136 -1.91 1.23 -21.43
C ALA A 136 -2.67 2.30 -20.65
N GLU A 137 -3.81 2.79 -21.19
CA GLU A 137 -4.55 3.95 -20.67
C GLU A 137 -5.30 3.65 -19.37
N VAL A 138 -5.64 2.37 -19.13
CA VAL A 138 -6.47 1.94 -17.99
C VAL A 138 -5.79 0.88 -17.10
N ALA A 139 -4.52 0.58 -17.38
CA ALA A 139 -3.78 -0.40 -16.60
C ALA A 139 -3.60 0.05 -15.14
N PRO A 140 -3.76 -0.84 -14.14
CA PRO A 140 -3.37 -0.57 -12.76
C PRO A 140 -1.89 -0.17 -12.66
N ASP A 141 -1.54 0.65 -11.65
CA ASP A 141 -0.17 1.13 -11.45
C ASP A 141 0.88 0.01 -11.44
N ALA A 142 0.55 -1.13 -10.82
CA ALA A 142 1.43 -2.30 -10.75
C ALA A 142 1.69 -2.94 -12.11
N ILE A 143 0.67 -2.96 -12.97
CA ILE A 143 0.81 -3.46 -14.34
C ILE A 143 1.57 -2.45 -15.20
N ALA A 144 1.27 -1.15 -15.07
CA ALA A 144 1.99 -0.10 -15.77
C ALA A 144 3.49 -0.10 -15.40
N ALA A 145 3.84 -0.41 -14.16
CA ALA A 145 5.21 -0.51 -13.70
C ALA A 145 6.04 -1.60 -14.42
N LEU A 146 5.39 -2.64 -14.97
CA LEU A 146 6.10 -3.69 -15.71
C LEU A 146 6.92 -3.12 -16.89
N TRP A 147 6.38 -2.15 -17.60
CA TRP A 147 7.08 -1.52 -18.74
C TRP A 147 7.72 -0.17 -18.40
N THR A 148 7.18 0.59 -17.45
CA THR A 148 7.77 1.89 -17.07
C THR A 148 9.07 1.72 -16.27
N ASP A 149 9.17 0.66 -15.46
CA ASP A 149 10.36 0.33 -14.68
C ASP A 149 11.31 -0.61 -15.44
N GLY A 150 10.95 -0.99 -16.69
CA GLY A 150 11.77 -1.86 -17.53
C GLY A 150 11.90 -3.30 -17.01
N VAL A 151 10.90 -3.78 -16.26
CA VAL A 151 10.89 -5.14 -15.70
C VAL A 151 10.61 -6.18 -16.78
N LEU A 152 9.69 -5.89 -17.69
CA LEU A 152 9.37 -6.68 -18.89
C LEU A 152 9.58 -5.84 -20.14
N GLU A 153 9.84 -6.50 -21.27
CA GLU A 153 9.94 -5.84 -22.58
C GLU A 153 8.57 -5.31 -23.01
N ARG A 154 8.54 -4.12 -23.61
CA ARG A 154 7.31 -3.50 -24.11
C ARG A 154 7.14 -3.77 -25.60
N ILE A 155 6.01 -4.34 -25.99
CA ILE A 155 5.62 -4.58 -27.39
C ILE A 155 4.29 -3.86 -27.63
N ASP A 156 4.28 -2.88 -28.54
CA ASP A 156 3.06 -2.15 -28.90
C ASP A 156 2.44 -2.76 -30.16
N VAL A 157 1.15 -3.10 -30.10
CA VAL A 157 0.37 -3.65 -31.21
C VAL A 157 -0.68 -2.61 -31.63
N ALA A 158 -0.63 -2.20 -32.87
CA ALA A 158 -1.58 -1.28 -33.48
C ALA A 158 -2.57 -2.02 -34.39
N GLY A 159 -3.80 -1.54 -34.45
CA GLY A 159 -4.85 -2.09 -35.34
C GLY A 159 -6.17 -1.33 -35.19
N GLU A 160 -7.10 -1.58 -36.07
CA GLU A 160 -8.49 -1.09 -35.97
C GLU A 160 -9.28 -2.03 -35.05
N SER A 161 -10.02 -1.47 -34.09
CA SER A 161 -10.97 -2.21 -33.26
C SER A 161 -12.38 -2.13 -33.81
N SER A 162 -13.18 -3.19 -33.61
CA SER A 162 -14.62 -3.18 -33.93
C SER A 162 -15.32 -2.08 -33.11
N GLY A 163 -16.16 -1.30 -33.78
CA GLY A 163 -16.91 -0.23 -33.12
C GLY A 163 -18.07 -0.78 -32.26
N PRO A 164 -18.52 -0.02 -31.24
CA PRO A 164 -19.67 -0.43 -30.42
C PRO A 164 -20.94 -0.73 -31.19
N ALA A 165 -21.17 -0.06 -32.35
CA ALA A 165 -22.32 -0.27 -33.17
C ALA A 165 -22.32 -1.64 -33.86
N ASP A 166 -21.18 -2.09 -34.35
CA ASP A 166 -21.03 -3.42 -34.98
C ASP A 166 -21.28 -4.54 -33.98
N ILE A 167 -20.87 -4.32 -32.73
CA ILE A 167 -21.10 -5.27 -31.64
C ILE A 167 -22.57 -5.33 -31.24
N ASP A 168 -23.26 -4.19 -31.19
CA ASP A 168 -24.69 -4.14 -30.89
C ASP A 168 -25.52 -4.89 -31.93
N GLU A 169 -25.19 -4.73 -33.22
CA GLU A 169 -25.83 -5.45 -34.32
C GLU A 169 -25.57 -6.97 -34.20
N PHE A 170 -24.31 -7.35 -33.93
CA PHE A 170 -23.96 -8.75 -33.72
C PHE A 170 -24.73 -9.38 -32.54
N ILE A 171 -24.79 -8.71 -31.37
CA ILE A 171 -25.53 -9.22 -30.21
C ILE A 171 -27.04 -9.31 -30.50
N ALA A 172 -27.60 -8.39 -31.28
CA ALA A 172 -29.00 -8.40 -31.65
C ALA A 172 -29.39 -9.58 -32.56
N GLU A 173 -28.45 -10.04 -33.40
CA GLU A 173 -28.63 -11.17 -34.31
C GLU A 173 -28.41 -12.54 -33.66
N LEU A 174 -27.82 -12.61 -32.44
CA LEU A 174 -27.58 -13.89 -31.79
C LEU A 174 -28.87 -14.67 -31.51
N PRO A 175 -28.85 -15.99 -31.72
CA PRO A 175 -29.93 -16.90 -31.30
C PRO A 175 -30.15 -16.80 -29.78
N ALA A 176 -31.38 -17.10 -29.36
CA ALA A 176 -31.75 -16.97 -27.94
C ALA A 176 -30.87 -17.80 -26.98
N PRO A 177 -30.43 -19.04 -27.30
CA PRO A 177 -29.50 -19.79 -26.43
C PRO A 177 -28.13 -19.13 -26.34
N ALA A 178 -27.53 -18.72 -27.45
CA ALA A 178 -26.24 -18.05 -27.48
C ALA A 178 -26.28 -16.70 -26.72
N ARG A 179 -27.40 -15.97 -26.87
CA ARG A 179 -27.62 -14.73 -26.12
C ARG A 179 -27.76 -14.97 -24.63
N ALA A 180 -28.42 -16.05 -24.18
CA ALA A 180 -28.51 -16.41 -22.77
C ALA A 180 -27.13 -16.65 -22.15
N VAL A 181 -26.18 -17.24 -22.90
CA VAL A 181 -24.80 -17.39 -22.47
C VAL A 181 -24.14 -16.03 -22.18
N LEU A 182 -24.25 -15.08 -23.09
CA LEU A 182 -23.75 -13.72 -22.90
C LEU A 182 -24.44 -13.00 -21.71
N ASP A 183 -25.75 -13.23 -21.54
CA ASP A 183 -26.51 -12.67 -20.41
C ASP A 183 -25.98 -13.13 -19.04
N TYR A 184 -25.49 -14.37 -18.93
CA TYR A 184 -24.87 -14.87 -17.72
C TYR A 184 -23.40 -14.40 -17.60
N LEU A 185 -22.64 -14.45 -18.69
CA LEU A 185 -21.25 -13.99 -18.67
C LEU A 185 -21.11 -12.49 -18.38
N CYS A 186 -22.08 -11.66 -18.76
CA CYS A 186 -22.05 -10.23 -18.44
C CYS A 186 -22.25 -9.90 -16.95
N VAL A 187 -22.72 -10.84 -16.14
CA VAL A 187 -22.89 -10.68 -14.69
C VAL A 187 -21.86 -11.45 -13.88
N GLU A 188 -21.30 -12.52 -14.47
CA GLU A 188 -20.27 -13.35 -13.83
C GLU A 188 -19.40 -14.02 -14.90
N GLU A 189 -18.16 -13.60 -15.03
CA GLU A 189 -17.17 -14.11 -15.98
C GLU A 189 -15.84 -14.36 -15.27
N PRO A 190 -15.21 -15.55 -15.43
CA PRO A 190 -15.75 -16.69 -16.18
C PRO A 190 -16.75 -17.53 -15.38
N LEU A 191 -17.52 -18.34 -16.08
CA LEU A 191 -18.33 -19.42 -15.52
C LEU A 191 -17.76 -20.78 -15.97
N SER A 192 -17.88 -21.82 -15.12
CA SER A 192 -17.55 -23.17 -15.55
C SER A 192 -18.50 -23.62 -16.67
N LEU A 193 -18.02 -24.46 -17.59
CA LEU A 193 -18.86 -25.02 -18.64
C LEU A 193 -20.09 -25.74 -18.06
N ALA A 194 -19.92 -26.46 -16.95
CA ALA A 194 -21.00 -27.19 -16.28
C ALA A 194 -22.07 -26.23 -15.70
N ASP A 195 -21.62 -25.15 -15.00
CA ASP A 195 -22.52 -24.17 -14.42
C ASP A 195 -23.29 -23.44 -15.52
N LEU A 196 -22.59 -23.02 -16.57
CA LEU A 196 -23.19 -22.27 -17.64
C LEU A 196 -24.19 -23.15 -18.49
N THR A 197 -23.88 -24.42 -18.67
CA THR A 197 -24.82 -25.40 -19.26
C THR A 197 -26.08 -25.54 -18.40
N THR A 198 -25.91 -25.60 -17.07
CA THR A 198 -27.04 -25.65 -16.13
C THR A 198 -27.91 -24.41 -16.22
N LEU A 199 -27.30 -23.22 -16.36
CA LEU A 199 -27.99 -21.93 -16.35
C LEU A 199 -28.63 -21.57 -17.70
N ALA A 200 -27.95 -21.81 -18.83
CA ALA A 200 -28.37 -21.41 -20.18
C ALA A 200 -29.07 -22.52 -20.93
N GLY A 201 -28.90 -23.77 -20.48
CA GLY A 201 -29.45 -24.97 -21.16
C GLY A 201 -28.44 -25.73 -22.00
N ASP A 202 -28.78 -27.01 -22.29
CA ASP A 202 -27.92 -27.88 -23.07
C ASP A 202 -27.69 -27.32 -24.48
N GLY A 203 -26.46 -27.36 -24.96
CA GLY A 203 -26.07 -26.91 -26.29
C GLY A 203 -25.97 -25.40 -26.46
N ALA A 204 -26.39 -24.59 -25.48
CA ALA A 204 -26.34 -23.13 -25.59
C ALA A 204 -24.89 -22.60 -25.68
N VAL A 205 -23.95 -23.23 -24.97
CA VAL A 205 -22.52 -22.84 -25.00
C VAL A 205 -21.93 -23.21 -26.38
N ASP A 206 -22.21 -24.39 -26.89
CA ASP A 206 -21.71 -24.79 -28.19
C ASP A 206 -22.22 -23.84 -29.30
N GLU A 207 -23.49 -23.47 -29.25
CA GLU A 207 -24.08 -22.50 -30.19
C GLU A 207 -23.42 -21.11 -30.04
N ALA A 208 -23.16 -20.65 -28.80
CA ALA A 208 -22.47 -19.38 -28.55
C ALA A 208 -21.04 -19.39 -29.09
N VAL A 209 -20.32 -20.51 -28.97
CA VAL A 209 -18.97 -20.70 -29.52
C VAL A 209 -19.01 -20.75 -31.07
N GLU A 210 -19.98 -21.47 -31.68
CA GLU A 210 -20.13 -21.51 -33.12
C GLU A 210 -20.42 -20.13 -33.72
N TRP A 211 -21.18 -19.30 -33.02
CA TRP A 211 -21.43 -17.91 -33.42
C TRP A 211 -20.26 -16.98 -33.17
N GLY A 212 -19.24 -17.40 -32.38
CA GLY A 212 -18.10 -16.55 -31.96
C GLY A 212 -18.48 -15.52 -30.88
N ALA A 213 -19.54 -15.80 -30.11
CA ALA A 213 -19.97 -14.96 -28.99
C ALA A 213 -19.22 -15.30 -27.68
N ALA A 214 -18.84 -16.57 -27.52
CA ALA A 214 -18.14 -17.08 -26.38
C ALA A 214 -16.96 -17.97 -26.79
N GLU A 215 -16.02 -18.19 -25.88
CA GLU A 215 -14.93 -19.14 -26.08
C GLU A 215 -14.72 -19.99 -24.80
N THR A 216 -14.35 -21.24 -24.99
CA THR A 216 -14.05 -22.17 -23.91
C THR A 216 -12.54 -22.27 -23.74
N ARG A 217 -12.05 -22.13 -22.52
CA ARG A 217 -10.62 -22.20 -22.18
C ARG A 217 -10.38 -23.18 -21.04
N VAL A 218 -9.23 -23.85 -21.06
CA VAL A 218 -8.65 -24.60 -19.93
C VAL A 218 -7.51 -23.76 -19.35
N ARG A 219 -7.62 -23.37 -18.08
CA ARG A 219 -6.67 -22.43 -17.46
C ARG A 219 -5.35 -23.07 -17.06
N SER A 220 -5.40 -24.35 -16.69
CA SER A 220 -4.23 -25.16 -16.36
C SER A 220 -4.48 -26.62 -16.73
N ILE A 221 -3.43 -27.38 -16.97
CA ILE A 221 -3.56 -28.80 -17.33
C ILE A 221 -4.32 -29.57 -16.23
N GLY A 222 -5.47 -30.14 -16.58
CA GLY A 222 -6.32 -30.90 -15.66
C GLY A 222 -7.47 -30.09 -15.05
N ASP A 223 -7.52 -28.78 -15.24
CA ASP A 223 -8.64 -27.97 -14.79
C ASP A 223 -9.91 -28.21 -15.65
N PRO A 224 -11.09 -28.08 -15.06
CA PRO A 224 -12.33 -28.08 -15.84
C PRO A 224 -12.38 -26.85 -16.77
N PRO A 225 -12.99 -26.99 -17.95
CA PRO A 225 -13.12 -25.89 -18.89
C PRO A 225 -14.01 -24.78 -18.32
N VAL A 226 -13.62 -23.54 -18.57
CA VAL A 226 -14.37 -22.32 -18.24
C VAL A 226 -14.70 -21.55 -19.52
N VAL A 227 -15.77 -20.77 -19.47
CA VAL A 227 -16.28 -20.03 -20.62
C VAL A 227 -16.09 -18.53 -20.37
N TYR A 228 -15.54 -17.86 -21.37
CA TYR A 228 -15.37 -16.42 -21.45
C TYR A 228 -16.16 -15.84 -22.62
N THR A 229 -16.42 -14.55 -22.61
CA THR A 229 -16.85 -13.84 -23.81
C THR A 229 -15.71 -13.81 -24.83
N ALA A 230 -16.03 -13.99 -26.11
CA ALA A 230 -15.02 -14.00 -27.18
C ALA A 230 -14.44 -12.60 -27.49
N HIS A 231 -15.09 -11.54 -26.98
CA HIS A 231 -14.62 -10.17 -27.12
C HIS A 231 -14.94 -9.36 -25.83
N PRO A 232 -14.02 -8.56 -25.28
CA PRO A 232 -14.22 -7.83 -24.01
C PRO A 232 -15.48 -6.96 -23.98
N LEU A 233 -15.82 -6.30 -25.10
CA LEU A 233 -17.01 -5.45 -25.20
C LEU A 233 -18.33 -6.24 -25.21
N PHE A 234 -18.32 -7.56 -25.46
CA PHE A 234 -19.55 -8.34 -25.43
C PHE A 234 -20.22 -8.35 -24.08
N ALA A 235 -19.46 -8.51 -22.99
CA ALA A 235 -20.00 -8.46 -21.64
C ALA A 235 -20.61 -7.09 -21.31
N GLU A 236 -19.93 -5.99 -21.66
CA GLU A 236 -20.42 -4.64 -21.44
C GLU A 236 -21.71 -4.36 -22.21
N ARG A 237 -21.74 -4.69 -23.51
CA ARG A 237 -22.90 -4.44 -24.36
C ARG A 237 -24.09 -5.35 -24.03
N ALA A 238 -23.85 -6.65 -23.77
CA ALA A 238 -24.86 -7.57 -23.27
C ALA A 238 -25.47 -7.08 -21.96
N ARG A 239 -24.66 -6.56 -21.02
CA ARG A 239 -25.13 -5.96 -19.77
C ARG A 239 -26.03 -4.75 -20.00
N ALA A 240 -25.70 -3.90 -20.99
CA ALA A 240 -26.52 -2.74 -21.36
C ALA A 240 -27.86 -3.17 -21.95
N PHE A 241 -27.89 -4.18 -22.81
CA PHE A 241 -29.14 -4.73 -23.35
C PHE A 241 -30.01 -5.43 -22.32
N LEU A 242 -29.38 -6.15 -21.37
CA LEU A 242 -30.07 -6.89 -20.33
C LEU A 242 -30.79 -5.96 -19.34
N GLY A 243 -30.21 -4.78 -19.08
CA GLY A 243 -30.68 -3.81 -18.11
C GLY A 243 -30.54 -4.26 -16.66
N ASP A 244 -30.89 -3.40 -15.69
CA ASP A 244 -30.65 -3.67 -14.28
C ASP A 244 -31.51 -4.82 -13.73
N ASP A 245 -32.77 -4.89 -14.12
CA ASP A 245 -33.68 -5.95 -13.66
C ASP A 245 -33.31 -7.32 -14.27
N GLY A 246 -32.90 -7.35 -15.53
CA GLY A 246 -32.40 -8.56 -16.16
C GLY A 246 -31.15 -9.09 -15.49
N ALA A 247 -30.16 -8.24 -15.27
CA ALA A 247 -28.93 -8.61 -14.60
C ALA A 247 -29.15 -9.05 -13.15
N ARG A 248 -30.07 -8.44 -12.43
CA ARG A 248 -30.45 -8.87 -11.08
C ARG A 248 -30.96 -10.31 -11.08
N ARG A 249 -31.87 -10.64 -12.04
CA ARG A 249 -32.36 -12.01 -12.19
C ARG A 249 -31.23 -13.00 -12.50
N ARG A 250 -30.35 -12.67 -13.45
CA ARG A 250 -29.21 -13.55 -13.79
C ARG A 250 -28.26 -13.76 -12.61
N ARG A 251 -27.99 -12.68 -11.83
CA ARG A 251 -27.21 -12.83 -10.58
C ARG A 251 -27.93 -13.73 -9.58
N THR A 252 -29.26 -13.64 -9.46
CA THR A 252 -30.04 -14.50 -8.56
C THR A 252 -29.89 -15.96 -8.95
N ASP A 253 -29.95 -16.29 -10.25
CA ASP A 253 -29.76 -17.65 -10.75
C ASP A 253 -28.33 -18.15 -10.42
N VAL A 254 -27.30 -17.35 -10.67
CA VAL A 254 -25.90 -17.68 -10.38
C VAL A 254 -25.68 -17.88 -8.88
N VAL A 255 -26.23 -17.00 -8.03
CA VAL A 255 -26.13 -17.11 -6.57
C VAL A 255 -26.82 -18.38 -6.07
N ALA A 256 -28.00 -18.71 -6.59
CA ALA A 256 -28.73 -19.93 -6.22
C ALA A 256 -27.98 -21.20 -6.61
N LEU A 257 -27.30 -21.20 -7.76
CA LEU A 257 -26.46 -22.32 -8.19
C LEU A 257 -25.20 -22.47 -7.30
N ARG A 258 -24.47 -21.36 -7.08
CA ARG A 258 -23.26 -21.38 -6.24
C ARG A 258 -23.53 -21.70 -4.78
N ALA A 259 -24.69 -21.34 -4.24
CA ALA A 259 -25.09 -21.66 -2.87
C ALA A 259 -25.26 -23.18 -2.63
N GLN A 260 -25.34 -24.00 -3.70
CA GLN A 260 -25.40 -25.47 -3.60
C GLN A 260 -24.01 -26.09 -3.30
N HIS A 261 -22.94 -25.32 -3.53
CA HIS A 261 -21.57 -25.75 -3.33
C HIS A 261 -20.90 -24.80 -2.32
N PRO A 262 -20.50 -25.26 -1.13
CA PRO A 262 -19.84 -24.42 -0.16
C PRO A 262 -18.55 -23.81 -0.74
N PRO A 263 -18.32 -22.50 -0.57
CA PRO A 263 -17.11 -21.85 -1.09
C PRO A 263 -15.88 -22.36 -0.33
N GLU A 264 -14.91 -22.90 -1.05
CA GLU A 264 -13.67 -23.45 -0.50
C GLU A 264 -12.64 -22.37 -0.20
N HIS A 265 -12.62 -21.32 -1.00
CA HIS A 265 -11.63 -20.25 -0.92
C HIS A 265 -12.25 -18.90 -0.50
N LEU A 266 -11.39 -18.03 0.02
CA LEU A 266 -11.79 -16.69 0.45
C LEU A 266 -12.34 -15.86 -0.72
N SER A 267 -11.71 -15.92 -1.89
CA SER A 267 -12.16 -15.26 -3.11
C SER A 267 -13.58 -15.68 -3.51
N ASP A 268 -13.91 -16.96 -3.38
CA ASP A 268 -15.25 -17.49 -3.70
C ASP A 268 -16.32 -16.94 -2.74
N ARG A 269 -15.97 -16.85 -1.44
CA ARG A 269 -16.87 -16.23 -0.43
C ARG A 269 -17.13 -14.77 -0.73
N LEU A 270 -16.08 -14.00 -1.04
CA LEU A 270 -16.21 -12.59 -1.38
C LEU A 270 -16.99 -12.38 -2.68
N ARG A 271 -16.75 -13.24 -3.67
CA ARG A 271 -17.43 -13.23 -4.96
C ARG A 271 -18.92 -13.53 -4.80
N LEU A 272 -19.27 -14.58 -4.04
CA LEU A 272 -20.66 -14.92 -3.73
C LEU A 272 -21.35 -13.78 -2.98
N ALA A 273 -20.71 -13.19 -1.96
CA ALA A 273 -21.27 -12.06 -1.23
C ALA A 273 -21.48 -10.83 -2.13
N SER A 274 -20.52 -10.56 -3.01
CA SER A 274 -20.59 -9.46 -4.00
C SER A 274 -21.77 -9.61 -4.96
N LEU A 275 -21.99 -10.82 -5.49
CA LEU A 275 -23.12 -11.13 -6.37
C LEU A 275 -24.46 -11.08 -5.64
N ALA A 276 -24.52 -11.65 -4.44
CA ALA A 276 -25.73 -11.77 -3.65
C ALA A 276 -26.30 -10.40 -3.22
N VAL A 277 -25.44 -9.42 -2.98
CA VAL A 277 -25.86 -8.04 -2.61
C VAL A 277 -26.68 -7.37 -3.74
N ASP A 278 -26.35 -7.69 -4.98
CA ASP A 278 -27.01 -7.12 -6.16
C ASP A 278 -28.01 -8.11 -6.81
N SER A 279 -28.51 -9.10 -6.04
CA SER A 279 -29.46 -10.13 -6.46
C SER A 279 -30.74 -10.10 -5.58
N ASP A 280 -31.74 -10.91 -5.97
CA ASP A 280 -32.94 -11.16 -5.17
C ASP A 280 -32.77 -12.36 -4.18
N ALA A 281 -31.57 -12.97 -4.13
CA ALA A 281 -31.20 -14.06 -3.22
C ALA A 281 -30.10 -13.61 -2.24
N PRO A 282 -30.39 -12.69 -1.29
CA PRO A 282 -29.37 -12.14 -0.42
C PRO A 282 -28.92 -13.20 0.60
N GLN A 283 -27.61 -13.29 0.82
CA GLN A 283 -27.05 -14.11 1.89
C GLN A 283 -27.49 -13.65 3.29
N PRO A 284 -27.35 -14.51 4.34
CA PRO A 284 -27.51 -14.11 5.73
C PRO A 284 -26.67 -12.87 6.06
N VAL A 285 -27.24 -11.92 6.83
CA VAL A 285 -26.57 -10.65 7.13
C VAL A 285 -25.21 -10.85 7.80
N ALA A 286 -25.09 -11.89 8.66
CA ALA A 286 -23.83 -12.21 9.33
C ALA A 286 -22.71 -12.56 8.34
N GLU A 287 -23.01 -13.34 7.31
CA GLU A 287 -22.04 -13.70 6.25
C GLU A 287 -21.61 -12.49 5.42
N VAL A 288 -22.56 -11.58 5.11
CA VAL A 288 -22.24 -10.33 4.40
C VAL A 288 -21.36 -9.41 5.25
N ILE A 289 -21.57 -9.34 6.58
CA ILE A 289 -20.72 -8.58 7.50
C ILE A 289 -19.31 -9.21 7.54
N GLU A 290 -19.23 -10.53 7.64
CA GLU A 290 -17.95 -11.22 7.63
C GLU A 290 -17.19 -10.96 6.33
N ALA A 291 -17.85 -11.07 5.19
CA ALA A 291 -17.27 -10.74 3.89
C ALA A 291 -16.81 -9.27 3.81
N ALA A 292 -17.57 -8.32 4.36
CA ALA A 292 -17.15 -6.92 4.45
C ALA A 292 -15.87 -6.74 5.28
N GLN A 293 -15.79 -7.41 6.43
CA GLN A 293 -14.59 -7.38 7.27
C GLN A 293 -13.38 -8.03 6.59
N GLN A 294 -13.61 -9.11 5.84
CA GLN A 294 -12.57 -9.78 5.05
C GLN A 294 -12.04 -8.87 3.94
N ALA A 295 -12.93 -8.21 3.19
CA ALA A 295 -12.56 -7.24 2.17
C ALA A 295 -11.70 -6.09 2.77
N LEU A 296 -12.10 -5.56 3.93
CA LEU A 296 -11.33 -4.54 4.65
C LEU A 296 -9.93 -5.00 5.07
N ARG A 297 -9.80 -6.24 5.56
CA ARG A 297 -8.49 -6.81 5.92
C ARG A 297 -7.58 -6.97 4.72
N LEU A 298 -8.15 -7.24 3.54
CA LEU A 298 -7.43 -7.31 2.27
C LEU A 298 -7.14 -5.94 1.65
N GLY A 299 -7.66 -4.85 2.24
CA GLY A 299 -7.47 -3.49 1.76
C GLY A 299 -8.46 -3.06 0.67
N ASP A 300 -9.43 -3.88 0.33
CA ASP A 300 -10.51 -3.51 -0.59
C ASP A 300 -11.60 -2.73 0.15
N LEU A 301 -11.36 -1.42 0.27
CA LEU A 301 -12.27 -0.52 0.98
C LEU A 301 -13.60 -0.32 0.25
N ALA A 302 -13.60 -0.43 -1.07
CA ALA A 302 -14.80 -0.23 -1.90
C ALA A 302 -15.76 -1.42 -1.77
N LEU A 303 -15.25 -2.64 -1.88
CA LEU A 303 -16.03 -3.85 -1.64
C LEU A 303 -16.52 -3.90 -0.19
N GLY A 304 -15.63 -3.63 0.79
CA GLY A 304 -15.99 -3.57 2.20
C GLY A 304 -17.12 -2.58 2.49
N GLU A 305 -17.08 -1.37 1.91
CA GLU A 305 -18.15 -0.39 2.03
C GLU A 305 -19.47 -0.88 1.43
N ARG A 306 -19.44 -1.41 0.22
CA ARG A 306 -20.64 -1.88 -0.49
C ARG A 306 -21.34 -3.00 0.29
N LEU A 307 -20.60 -3.99 0.75
CA LEU A 307 -21.11 -5.10 1.55
C LEU A 307 -21.64 -4.61 2.91
N ALA A 308 -20.88 -3.79 3.65
CA ALA A 308 -21.28 -3.28 4.95
C ALA A 308 -22.51 -2.36 4.86
N ARG A 309 -22.63 -1.56 3.80
CA ARG A 309 -23.79 -0.69 3.56
C ARG A 309 -25.06 -1.51 3.30
N SER A 310 -24.97 -2.57 2.51
CA SER A 310 -26.07 -3.51 2.28
C SER A 310 -26.49 -4.22 3.58
N ALA A 311 -25.53 -4.74 4.35
CA ALA A 311 -25.80 -5.38 5.63
C ALA A 311 -26.47 -4.42 6.63
N LEU A 312 -26.00 -3.17 6.71
CA LEU A 312 -26.56 -2.14 7.59
C LEU A 312 -28.00 -1.77 7.20
N ALA A 313 -28.29 -1.65 5.91
CA ALA A 313 -29.63 -1.36 5.41
C ALA A 313 -30.64 -2.46 5.75
N ARG A 314 -30.18 -3.73 5.81
CA ARG A 314 -31.04 -4.90 6.08
C ARG A 314 -31.29 -5.17 7.56
N ALA A 315 -30.30 -4.96 8.44
CA ALA A 315 -30.39 -5.38 9.83
C ALA A 315 -30.10 -4.27 10.86
N GLY A 316 -29.53 -3.13 10.46
CA GLY A 316 -29.20 -2.04 11.38
C GLY A 316 -28.17 -2.39 12.46
N SER A 317 -27.43 -3.52 12.31
CA SER A 317 -26.55 -4.07 13.34
C SER A 317 -25.33 -3.19 13.60
N LEU A 318 -24.80 -3.24 14.83
CA LEU A 318 -23.58 -2.54 15.19
C LEU A 318 -22.38 -3.05 14.38
N ALA A 319 -22.25 -4.36 14.18
CA ALA A 319 -21.15 -4.95 13.42
C ALA A 319 -21.09 -4.43 11.97
N ALA A 320 -22.25 -4.33 11.29
CA ALA A 320 -22.33 -3.72 9.96
C ALA A 320 -21.96 -2.24 9.99
N ARG A 321 -22.39 -1.51 11.03
CA ARG A 321 -22.07 -0.10 11.22
C ARG A 321 -20.59 0.14 11.44
N LEU A 322 -19.93 -0.70 12.25
CA LEU A 322 -18.48 -0.64 12.48
C LEU A 322 -17.69 -0.91 11.18
N ALA A 323 -18.07 -1.96 10.44
CA ALA A 323 -17.43 -2.28 9.15
C ALA A 323 -17.59 -1.12 8.14
N LEU A 324 -18.80 -0.53 8.05
CA LEU A 324 -19.04 0.63 7.19
C LEU A 324 -18.25 1.84 7.63
N ALA A 325 -18.27 2.18 8.93
CA ALA A 325 -17.54 3.33 9.46
C ALA A 325 -16.03 3.19 9.24
N GLN A 326 -15.47 1.98 9.38
CA GLN A 326 -14.07 1.69 9.10
C GLN A 326 -13.75 1.89 7.61
N SER A 327 -14.59 1.35 6.71
CA SER A 327 -14.41 1.49 5.26
C SER A 327 -14.35 2.97 4.85
N VAL A 328 -15.32 3.78 5.29
CA VAL A 328 -15.42 5.18 4.90
C VAL A 328 -14.34 6.05 5.57
N ALA A 329 -13.93 5.72 6.80
CA ALA A 329 -12.83 6.40 7.47
C ALA A 329 -11.52 6.25 6.72
N PHE A 330 -11.18 5.02 6.32
CA PHE A 330 -9.95 4.74 5.59
C PHE A 330 -9.93 5.31 4.16
N GLN A 331 -11.11 5.61 3.60
CA GLN A 331 -11.25 6.38 2.36
C GLN A 331 -11.15 7.91 2.57
N GLY A 332 -10.83 8.37 3.79
CA GLY A 332 -10.70 9.80 4.12
C GLY A 332 -12.03 10.50 4.45
N ARG A 333 -13.15 9.78 4.53
CA ARG A 333 -14.48 10.32 4.86
C ARG A 333 -14.75 10.26 6.37
N GLY A 334 -13.82 10.79 7.17
CA GLY A 334 -13.87 10.70 8.64
C GLY A 334 -15.12 11.32 9.29
N ARG A 335 -15.71 12.38 8.69
CA ARG A 335 -16.95 12.97 9.19
C ARG A 335 -18.15 12.04 9.02
N GLU A 336 -18.25 11.33 7.91
CA GLU A 336 -19.28 10.32 7.67
C GLU A 336 -19.13 9.16 8.67
N ALA A 337 -17.88 8.71 8.88
CA ALA A 337 -17.58 7.68 9.87
C ALA A 337 -17.98 8.10 11.30
N ASP A 338 -17.67 9.33 11.74
CA ASP A 338 -18.08 9.80 13.08
C ASP A 338 -19.61 9.90 13.21
N ALA A 339 -20.32 10.32 12.16
CA ALA A 339 -21.77 10.36 12.14
C ALA A 339 -22.40 8.96 12.26
N LEU A 340 -21.87 7.98 11.53
CA LEU A 340 -22.28 6.58 11.63
C LEU A 340 -22.07 6.02 13.04
N LEU A 341 -20.93 6.31 13.66
CA LEU A 341 -20.59 5.85 15.00
C LEU A 341 -21.34 6.60 16.09
N ALA A 342 -21.65 7.87 15.89
CA ALA A 342 -22.42 8.68 16.86
C ALA A 342 -23.90 8.26 16.95
N SER A 343 -24.44 7.62 15.91
CA SER A 343 -25.88 7.26 15.85
C SER A 343 -26.27 6.05 16.70
N ALA A 344 -25.30 5.30 17.25
CA ALA A 344 -25.58 4.14 18.10
C ALA A 344 -24.42 3.90 19.08
N GLU A 345 -24.67 4.08 20.37
CA GLU A 345 -23.75 3.70 21.43
C GLU A 345 -24.05 2.26 21.86
N PRO A 346 -23.02 1.37 21.89
CA PRO A 346 -23.21 -0.02 22.28
C PRO A 346 -23.54 -0.17 23.76
N SER A 347 -24.30 -1.21 24.08
CA SER A 347 -24.68 -1.56 25.45
C SER A 347 -23.83 -2.67 26.06
N THR A 348 -23.21 -3.51 25.24
CA THR A 348 -22.31 -4.59 25.70
C THR A 348 -20.88 -4.11 25.78
N GLU A 349 -20.09 -4.62 26.71
CA GLU A 349 -18.70 -4.20 26.91
C GLU A 349 -17.81 -4.52 25.70
N PRO A 350 -17.84 -5.73 25.08
CA PRO A 350 -17.06 -6.01 23.88
C PRO A 350 -17.35 -5.07 22.70
N ASP A 351 -18.64 -4.81 22.46
CA ASP A 351 -19.07 -3.90 21.41
C ASP A 351 -18.63 -2.46 21.68
N LEU A 352 -18.72 -2.04 22.96
CA LEU A 352 -18.29 -0.72 23.40
C LEU A 352 -16.81 -0.49 23.13
N ILE A 353 -15.97 -1.52 23.29
CA ILE A 353 -14.53 -1.43 23.03
C ILE A 353 -14.25 -1.27 21.56
N ALA A 354 -14.77 -2.16 20.70
CA ALA A 354 -14.59 -2.08 19.25
C ALA A 354 -15.06 -0.71 18.69
N TRP A 355 -16.22 -0.25 19.15
CA TRP A 355 -16.76 1.05 18.78
C TRP A 355 -15.88 2.22 19.27
N THR A 356 -15.37 2.14 20.52
CA THR A 356 -14.51 3.18 21.10
C THR A 356 -13.20 3.29 20.39
N LEU A 357 -12.54 2.17 20.11
CA LEU A 357 -11.25 2.14 19.40
C LEU A 357 -11.39 2.79 18.02
N LEU A 358 -12.39 2.40 17.25
CA LEU A 358 -12.62 2.95 15.92
C LEU A 358 -12.97 4.44 15.97
N ARG A 359 -13.87 4.84 16.87
CA ARG A 359 -14.30 6.23 16.98
C ARG A 359 -13.20 7.15 17.48
N ALA A 360 -12.46 6.75 18.51
CA ALA A 360 -11.32 7.52 19.02
C ALA A 360 -10.23 7.68 17.97
N ALA A 361 -9.87 6.59 17.24
CA ALA A 361 -8.91 6.66 16.16
C ALA A 361 -9.38 7.59 15.02
N ASN A 362 -10.65 7.51 14.62
CA ASN A 362 -11.22 8.41 13.61
C ASN A 362 -11.17 9.88 14.06
N GLN A 363 -11.54 10.19 15.32
CA GLN A 363 -11.46 11.54 15.86
C GLN A 363 -10.02 12.06 15.90
N PHE A 364 -9.07 11.24 16.32
CA PHE A 364 -7.66 11.63 16.43
C PHE A 364 -7.03 11.87 15.06
N PHE A 365 -7.08 10.87 14.18
CA PHE A 365 -6.35 10.89 12.92
C PHE A 365 -7.12 11.55 11.77
N MET A 366 -8.38 11.14 11.53
CA MET A 366 -9.14 11.57 10.36
C MET A 366 -9.77 12.95 10.55
N LEU A 367 -10.37 13.21 11.72
CA LEU A 367 -10.94 14.53 12.02
C LEU A 367 -9.88 15.54 12.47
N GLY A 368 -8.73 15.08 12.98
CA GLY A 368 -7.69 15.96 13.54
C GLY A 368 -8.13 16.64 14.83
N GLU A 369 -8.91 15.94 15.68
CA GLU A 369 -9.44 16.39 16.97
C GLU A 369 -8.80 15.61 18.15
N PRO A 370 -7.47 15.69 18.37
CA PRO A 370 -6.75 14.86 19.35
C PRO A 370 -7.24 15.03 20.79
N GLU A 371 -7.61 16.25 21.18
CA GLU A 371 -8.10 16.55 22.53
C GLU A 371 -9.46 15.88 22.78
N ARG A 372 -10.36 15.94 21.79
CA ARG A 372 -11.66 15.28 21.83
C ARG A 372 -11.51 13.77 21.90
N ALA A 373 -10.67 13.19 21.05
CA ALA A 373 -10.37 11.76 21.02
C ALA A 373 -9.81 11.25 22.36
N THR A 374 -8.86 12.00 22.93
CA THR A 374 -8.24 11.64 24.22
C THR A 374 -9.24 11.74 25.37
N ALA A 375 -10.09 12.78 25.41
CA ALA A 375 -11.12 12.94 26.41
C ALA A 375 -12.18 11.83 26.31
N PHE A 376 -12.62 11.51 25.08
CA PHE A 376 -13.55 10.44 24.80
C PHE A 376 -13.01 9.09 25.27
N LEU A 377 -11.77 8.74 24.88
CA LEU A 377 -11.12 7.50 25.27
C LEU A 377 -11.02 7.34 26.79
N ARG A 378 -10.65 8.42 27.50
CA ARG A 378 -10.58 8.45 28.96
C ARG A 378 -11.92 8.23 29.63
N THR A 379 -12.99 8.86 29.09
CA THR A 379 -14.36 8.70 29.62
C THR A 379 -14.83 7.26 29.50
N VAL A 380 -14.63 6.64 28.33
CA VAL A 380 -15.06 5.25 28.14
C VAL A 380 -14.22 4.28 28.97
N ARG A 381 -12.89 4.50 29.03
CA ARG A 381 -11.99 3.68 29.88
C ARG A 381 -12.48 3.64 31.35
N GLY A 382 -13.00 4.76 31.87
CA GLY A 382 -13.55 4.82 33.22
C GLY A 382 -14.81 3.97 33.43
N ARG A 383 -15.49 3.56 32.36
CA ARG A 383 -16.71 2.71 32.39
C ARG A 383 -16.38 1.23 32.23
N ILE A 384 -15.21 0.89 31.72
CA ILE A 384 -14.77 -0.50 31.51
C ILE A 384 -14.33 -1.10 32.84
N THR A 385 -14.78 -2.31 33.13
CA THR A 385 -14.44 -3.03 34.38
C THR A 385 -13.32 -4.05 34.17
N ASP A 386 -13.31 -4.71 33.04
CA ASP A 386 -12.33 -5.74 32.72
C ASP A 386 -10.93 -5.20 32.47
N ALA A 387 -9.93 -5.91 32.97
CA ALA A 387 -8.52 -5.50 32.89
C ALA A 387 -7.98 -5.50 31.46
N GLY A 388 -8.26 -6.56 30.67
CA GLY A 388 -7.79 -6.70 29.28
C GLY A 388 -8.22 -5.51 28.41
N PRO A 389 -9.52 -5.27 28.25
CA PRO A 389 -10.03 -4.14 27.50
C PRO A 389 -9.50 -2.76 27.96
N ARG A 390 -9.33 -2.55 29.26
CA ARG A 390 -8.68 -1.33 29.76
C ARG A 390 -7.26 -1.17 29.25
N VAL A 391 -6.50 -2.25 29.25
CA VAL A 391 -5.12 -2.27 28.77
C VAL A 391 -5.06 -1.98 27.27
N THR A 392 -6.02 -2.48 26.47
CA THR A 392 -6.12 -2.17 25.03
C THR A 392 -6.42 -0.67 24.79
N LEU A 393 -7.33 -0.07 25.59
CA LEU A 393 -7.59 1.38 25.52
C LEU A 393 -6.35 2.21 25.97
N ASP A 394 -5.60 1.72 26.96
CA ASP A 394 -4.35 2.36 27.38
C ASP A 394 -3.28 2.30 26.27
N ALA A 395 -3.18 1.19 25.54
CA ALA A 395 -2.26 1.07 24.40
C ALA A 395 -2.58 2.09 23.28
N LEU A 396 -3.86 2.31 22.97
CA LEU A 396 -4.26 3.37 22.04
C LEU A 396 -3.94 4.76 22.61
N SER A 397 -4.10 4.96 23.93
CA SER A 397 -3.71 6.20 24.61
C SER A 397 -2.21 6.48 24.52
N ALA A 398 -1.36 5.45 24.59
CA ALA A 398 0.10 5.57 24.39
C ALA A 398 0.41 6.05 22.95
N THR A 399 -0.27 5.47 21.95
CA THR A 399 -0.16 5.89 20.54
C THR A 399 -0.58 7.35 20.33
N PHE A 400 -1.66 7.79 20.98
CA PHE A 400 -2.11 9.18 20.90
C PHE A 400 -1.12 10.13 21.59
N ALA A 401 -0.61 9.77 22.79
CA ALA A 401 0.39 10.55 23.49
C ALA A 401 1.68 10.70 22.69
N MET A 402 2.15 9.63 22.05
CA MET A 402 3.32 9.66 21.18
C MET A 402 3.10 10.64 20.01
N ASN A 403 2.02 10.48 19.24
CA ASN A 403 1.74 11.35 18.09
C ASN A 403 1.53 12.82 18.50
N ALA A 404 0.97 13.07 19.67
CA ALA A 404 0.82 14.40 20.27
C ALA A 404 2.15 14.98 20.84
N GLY A 405 3.28 14.28 20.67
CA GLY A 405 4.59 14.74 21.10
C GLY A 405 4.89 14.56 22.60
N ASN A 406 4.01 13.91 23.35
CA ASN A 406 4.18 13.66 24.78
C ASN A 406 4.96 12.34 25.02
N VAL A 407 6.23 12.33 24.61
CA VAL A 407 7.07 11.12 24.57
C VAL A 407 7.18 10.43 25.93
N GLY A 408 7.42 11.18 27.01
CA GLY A 408 7.51 10.61 28.37
C GLY A 408 6.21 9.90 28.78
N ARG A 409 5.06 10.56 28.61
CA ARG A 409 3.75 9.95 28.92
C ARG A 409 3.45 8.72 28.04
N ALA A 410 3.83 8.76 26.76
CA ALA A 410 3.66 7.62 25.87
C ALA A 410 4.44 6.40 26.37
N VAL A 411 5.68 6.59 26.79
CA VAL A 411 6.55 5.55 27.35
C VAL A 411 5.99 5.00 28.66
N ASP A 412 5.54 5.88 29.57
CA ASP A 412 4.96 5.44 30.86
C ASP A 412 3.74 4.56 30.67
N ILE A 413 2.81 4.98 29.79
CA ILE A 413 1.61 4.19 29.48
C ILE A 413 1.99 2.88 28.78
N ALA A 414 2.88 2.95 27.77
CA ALA A 414 3.29 1.77 27.02
C ALA A 414 3.98 0.73 27.91
N ASN A 415 4.85 1.14 28.82
CA ASN A 415 5.50 0.24 29.79
C ASN A 415 4.46 -0.43 30.72
N GLY A 416 3.46 0.32 31.17
CA GLY A 416 2.35 -0.25 31.95
C GLY A 416 1.57 -1.31 31.18
N VAL A 417 1.30 -1.08 29.90
CA VAL A 417 0.64 -2.05 29.02
C VAL A 417 1.51 -3.29 28.81
N LEU A 418 2.78 -3.10 28.46
CA LEU A 418 3.73 -4.19 28.18
C LEU A 418 4.06 -5.04 29.42
N ALA A 419 3.89 -4.50 30.62
CA ALA A 419 4.05 -5.22 31.88
C ALA A 419 2.76 -5.95 32.30
N SER A 420 1.62 -5.66 31.70
CA SER A 420 0.33 -6.23 32.08
C SER A 420 0.18 -7.68 31.58
N PRO A 421 -0.19 -8.64 32.44
CA PRO A 421 -0.50 -10.00 31.98
C PRO A 421 -1.82 -10.10 31.21
N SER A 422 -2.64 -9.02 31.24
CA SER A 422 -3.93 -8.95 30.53
C SER A 422 -3.80 -8.26 29.17
N ALA A 423 -2.58 -7.92 28.72
CA ALA A 423 -2.37 -7.33 27.41
C ALA A 423 -2.56 -8.38 26.30
N ASP A 424 -3.49 -8.14 25.42
CA ASP A 424 -3.67 -8.90 24.19
C ASP A 424 -2.63 -8.49 23.13
N ASP A 425 -2.56 -9.22 22.02
CA ASP A 425 -1.63 -8.95 20.93
C ASP A 425 -1.78 -7.54 20.38
N GLN A 426 -3.01 -7.04 20.25
CA GLN A 426 -3.29 -5.69 19.77
C GLN A 426 -2.70 -4.62 20.73
N ALA A 427 -2.88 -4.81 22.02
CA ALA A 427 -2.32 -3.91 23.03
C ALA A 427 -0.80 -3.95 23.03
N VAL A 428 -0.21 -5.17 22.95
CA VAL A 428 1.25 -5.35 22.87
C VAL A 428 1.82 -4.67 21.63
N ALA A 429 1.19 -4.86 20.47
CA ALA A 429 1.64 -4.26 19.22
C ALA A 429 1.60 -2.72 19.25
N TRP A 430 0.51 -2.12 19.72
CA TRP A 430 0.39 -0.67 19.82
C TRP A 430 1.34 -0.06 20.84
N ALA A 431 1.41 -0.63 22.03
CA ALA A 431 2.29 -0.14 23.08
C ALA A 431 3.78 -0.34 22.71
N GLY A 432 4.12 -1.51 22.16
CA GLY A 432 5.49 -1.81 21.73
C GLY A 432 5.97 -0.90 20.61
N SER A 433 5.12 -0.64 19.60
CA SER A 433 5.47 0.28 18.50
C SER A 433 5.65 1.73 19.00
N ALA A 434 4.79 2.20 19.90
CA ALA A 434 4.90 3.53 20.50
C ALA A 434 6.18 3.64 21.37
N ALA A 435 6.46 2.62 22.18
CA ALA A 435 7.65 2.57 23.01
C ALA A 435 8.94 2.53 22.17
N ALA A 436 8.99 1.70 21.11
CA ALA A 436 10.14 1.59 20.22
C ALA A 436 10.46 2.94 19.54
N LEU A 437 9.44 3.62 18.96
CA LEU A 437 9.68 4.90 18.32
C LEU A 437 10.07 5.99 19.35
N CYS A 438 9.46 6.00 20.52
CA CYS A 438 9.84 6.91 21.59
C CYS A 438 11.29 6.64 22.04
N ALA A 439 11.69 5.38 22.23
CA ALA A 439 13.06 4.99 22.60
C ALA A 439 14.09 5.47 21.56
N ALA A 440 13.83 5.26 20.27
CA ALA A 440 14.68 5.73 19.18
C ALA A 440 14.85 7.26 19.22
N ARG A 441 13.75 8.00 19.41
CA ARG A 441 13.77 9.47 19.44
C ARG A 441 14.42 10.04 20.73
N GLN A 442 14.32 9.31 21.84
CA GLN A 442 15.00 9.64 23.09
C GLN A 442 16.51 9.32 23.08
N GLY A 443 16.98 8.48 22.15
CA GLY A 443 18.37 8.03 22.10
C GLY A 443 18.64 6.75 22.92
N ARG A 444 17.60 6.07 23.39
CA ARG A 444 17.72 4.76 24.04
C ARG A 444 17.77 3.66 22.97
N LEU A 445 18.84 3.69 22.17
CA LEU A 445 18.95 2.91 20.95
C LEU A 445 18.96 1.39 21.20
N GLY A 446 19.52 0.94 22.33
CA GLY A 446 19.54 -0.48 22.72
C GLY A 446 18.16 -1.07 23.04
N ASP A 447 17.17 -0.22 23.40
CA ASP A 447 15.81 -0.66 23.71
C ASP A 447 14.96 -0.86 22.45
N VAL A 448 15.38 -0.31 21.31
CA VAL A 448 14.57 -0.26 20.08
C VAL A 448 14.29 -1.65 19.55
N GLU A 449 15.33 -2.46 19.32
CA GLU A 449 15.17 -3.76 18.68
C GLU A 449 14.34 -4.74 19.53
N PRO A 450 14.57 -4.89 20.87
CA PRO A 450 13.71 -5.76 21.68
C PRO A 450 12.22 -5.35 21.66
N LEU A 451 11.94 -4.03 21.70
CA LEU A 451 10.57 -3.51 21.62
C LEU A 451 9.95 -3.73 20.23
N ALA A 452 10.73 -3.52 19.17
CA ALA A 452 10.32 -3.74 17.78
C ALA A 452 9.97 -5.21 17.55
N GLN A 453 10.83 -6.14 17.96
CA GLN A 453 10.60 -7.58 17.80
C GLN A 453 9.36 -8.04 18.56
N ARG A 454 9.18 -7.58 19.79
CA ARG A 454 7.99 -7.90 20.58
C ARG A 454 6.70 -7.41 19.93
N ALA A 455 6.71 -6.20 19.35
CA ALA A 455 5.55 -5.64 18.65
C ALA A 455 5.27 -6.33 17.31
N LEU A 456 6.32 -6.75 16.59
CA LEU A 456 6.18 -7.47 15.30
C LEU A 456 5.70 -8.91 15.48
N ALA A 457 6.06 -9.55 16.61
CA ALA A 457 5.62 -10.91 16.92
C ALA A 457 4.13 -10.98 17.27
N ALA A 458 3.56 -9.89 17.81
CA ALA A 458 2.15 -9.80 18.14
C ALA A 458 1.28 -9.59 16.89
N GLU A 459 0.03 -10.06 16.90
CA GLU A 459 -0.91 -9.78 15.83
C GLU A 459 -1.25 -8.29 15.80
N HIS A 460 -1.03 -7.61 14.66
CA HIS A 460 -1.20 -6.16 14.55
C HIS A 460 -1.72 -5.73 13.18
N PRO A 461 -2.38 -4.54 13.07
CA PRO A 461 -2.70 -3.92 11.80
C PRO A 461 -1.43 -3.64 10.98
N GLY A 462 -1.46 -3.94 9.67
CA GLY A 462 -0.28 -3.85 8.80
C GLY A 462 0.46 -2.51 8.81
N VAL A 463 -0.28 -1.39 8.98
CA VAL A 463 0.29 -0.02 9.02
C VAL A 463 1.20 0.21 10.22
N LEU A 464 1.00 -0.52 11.33
CA LEU A 464 1.78 -0.33 12.56
C LEU A 464 3.26 -0.68 12.37
N ARG A 465 3.58 -1.65 11.51
CA ARG A 465 4.96 -2.04 11.18
C ARG A 465 5.83 -0.88 10.69
N PHE A 466 5.23 0.12 10.03
CA PHE A 466 5.99 1.29 9.55
C PHE A 466 6.44 2.20 10.71
N THR A 467 5.65 2.29 11.79
CA THR A 467 6.08 2.99 13.01
C THR A 467 7.27 2.27 13.65
N ILE A 468 7.22 0.93 13.67
CA ILE A 468 8.33 0.10 14.13
C ILE A 468 9.54 0.28 13.21
N GLY A 469 9.34 0.21 11.88
CA GLY A 469 10.41 0.44 10.89
C GLY A 469 11.08 1.81 11.04
N LEU A 470 10.30 2.87 11.30
CA LEU A 470 10.87 4.20 11.55
C LEU A 470 11.77 4.20 12.80
N SER A 471 11.39 3.47 13.86
CA SER A 471 12.21 3.36 15.06
C SER A 471 13.55 2.63 14.78
N GLN A 472 13.49 1.52 14.06
CA GLN A 472 14.67 0.73 13.69
C GLN A 472 15.60 1.49 12.74
N VAL A 473 15.04 2.10 11.67
CA VAL A 473 15.80 2.97 10.74
C VAL A 473 16.47 4.12 11.50
N THR A 474 15.74 4.78 12.42
CA THR A 474 16.33 5.86 13.25
C THR A 474 17.50 5.37 14.09
N ALA A 475 17.39 4.20 14.72
CA ALA A 475 18.45 3.62 15.52
C ALA A 475 19.69 3.27 14.67
N LEU A 476 19.49 2.66 13.50
CA LEU A 476 20.57 2.32 12.56
C LEU A 476 21.28 3.58 12.04
N LEU A 477 20.55 4.63 11.69
CA LEU A 477 21.14 5.90 11.28
C LEU A 477 21.97 6.55 12.39
N MET A 478 21.53 6.51 13.65
CA MET A 478 22.30 7.01 14.78
C MET A 478 23.54 6.16 15.09
N ALA A 479 23.48 4.86 14.79
CA ALA A 479 24.63 3.96 14.89
C ALA A 479 25.65 4.12 13.74
N GLY A 480 25.35 4.92 12.70
CA GLY A 480 26.19 5.08 11.52
C GLY A 480 26.10 3.90 10.52
N ARG A 481 25.06 3.06 10.62
CA ARG A 481 24.84 1.86 9.81
C ARG A 481 23.88 2.16 8.67
N LEU A 482 24.30 3.07 7.74
CA LEU A 482 23.40 3.59 6.70
C LEU A 482 22.99 2.52 5.69
N ASP A 483 23.87 1.60 5.33
CA ASP A 483 23.56 0.54 4.37
C ASP A 483 22.47 -0.39 4.92
N GLU A 484 22.58 -0.79 6.18
CA GLU A 484 21.55 -1.62 6.82
C GLU A 484 20.23 -0.87 7.02
N ALA A 485 20.30 0.44 7.30
CA ALA A 485 19.11 1.29 7.35
C ALA A 485 18.43 1.36 5.98
N ARG A 486 19.21 1.42 4.90
CA ARG A 486 18.71 1.41 3.51
C ARG A 486 18.08 0.07 3.17
N GLU A 487 18.75 -1.04 3.43
CA GLU A 487 18.22 -2.38 3.20
C GLU A 487 16.90 -2.59 3.93
N LEU A 488 16.85 -2.20 5.21
CA LEU A 488 15.62 -2.30 5.99
C LEU A 488 14.50 -1.42 5.43
N ALA A 489 14.80 -0.16 5.09
CA ALA A 489 13.80 0.75 4.53
C ALA A 489 13.31 0.28 3.16
N GLN A 490 14.19 -0.30 2.33
CA GLN A 490 13.83 -0.90 1.06
C GLN A 490 12.88 -2.09 1.26
N GLN A 491 13.16 -2.98 2.22
CA GLN A 491 12.26 -4.07 2.56
C GLN A 491 10.86 -3.58 2.95
N PHE A 492 10.74 -2.46 3.66
CA PHE A 492 9.44 -1.87 3.97
C PHE A 492 8.75 -1.30 2.73
N THR A 493 9.50 -0.77 1.77
CA THR A 493 8.96 -0.29 0.49
C THR A 493 8.51 -1.45 -0.39
N ASP A 494 9.34 -2.47 -0.52
CA ASP A 494 9.05 -3.68 -1.30
C ASP A 494 7.88 -4.46 -0.67
N PHE A 495 7.82 -4.51 0.66
CA PHE A 495 6.78 -5.20 1.41
C PHE A 495 5.44 -4.46 1.40
N ALA A 496 5.45 -3.14 1.27
CA ALA A 496 4.23 -2.32 1.15
C ALA A 496 3.53 -2.51 -0.19
N GLU A 497 4.24 -3.09 -1.18
CA GLU A 497 3.67 -3.64 -2.41
C GLU A 497 2.69 -2.69 -3.05
N LEU A 498 2.99 -1.77 -3.74
CA LEU A 498 2.13 -0.95 -4.59
C LEU A 498 0.75 -0.54 -4.02
N GLN A 499 0.38 -1.00 -2.81
CA GLN A 499 -0.86 -0.64 -2.13
C GLN A 499 -0.70 0.64 -1.30
N GLN A 500 -1.57 1.60 -1.56
CA GLN A 500 -1.68 2.79 -0.73
C GLN A 500 -2.49 2.50 0.55
N PRO A 501 -2.16 3.12 1.70
CA PRO A 501 -1.07 4.08 1.93
C PRO A 501 0.29 3.43 2.26
N GLY A 502 0.38 2.12 2.29
CA GLY A 502 1.57 1.39 2.70
C GLY A 502 2.80 1.73 1.85
N ARG A 503 2.68 1.72 0.52
CA ARG A 503 3.76 2.09 -0.40
C ARG A 503 4.30 3.50 -0.10
N ALA A 504 3.42 4.48 -0.01
CA ALA A 504 3.81 5.85 0.27
C ALA A 504 4.54 5.99 1.62
N ILE A 505 4.14 5.24 2.65
CA ILE A 505 4.82 5.24 3.94
C ILE A 505 6.19 4.56 3.83
N GLY A 506 6.31 3.45 3.11
CA GLY A 506 7.60 2.80 2.82
C GLY A 506 8.56 3.75 2.10
N GLU A 507 8.08 4.47 1.08
CA GLU A 507 8.85 5.50 0.37
C GLU A 507 9.31 6.63 1.30
N VAL A 508 8.50 7.02 2.29
CA VAL A 508 8.91 8.00 3.32
C VAL A 508 10.04 7.44 4.21
N LEU A 509 10.00 6.16 4.59
CA LEU A 509 11.08 5.52 5.34
C LEU A 509 12.38 5.50 4.53
N LEU A 510 12.32 5.09 3.27
CA LEU A 510 13.48 5.06 2.39
C LEU A 510 14.04 6.47 2.16
N ALA A 511 13.17 7.44 1.89
CA ALA A 511 13.57 8.84 1.73
C ALA A 511 14.23 9.42 2.99
N HIS A 512 13.84 8.96 4.19
CA HIS A 512 14.49 9.35 5.43
C HIS A 512 15.97 8.93 5.46
N VAL A 513 16.30 7.75 4.96
CA VAL A 513 17.68 7.27 4.81
C VAL A 513 18.41 8.03 3.70
N LEU A 514 17.77 8.23 2.55
CA LEU A 514 18.34 8.97 1.42
C LEU A 514 18.70 10.43 1.79
N LEU A 515 17.90 11.07 2.64
CA LEU A 515 18.21 12.39 3.20
C LEU A 515 19.45 12.36 4.10
N ALA A 516 19.60 11.33 4.90
CA ALA A 516 20.77 11.17 5.76
C ALA A 516 22.06 10.91 4.96
N SER A 517 21.96 10.15 3.87
CA SER A 517 23.08 9.93 2.94
C SER A 517 23.40 11.15 2.05
N GLY A 518 22.40 12.00 1.77
CA GLY A 518 22.54 13.17 0.89
C GLY A 518 22.07 12.94 -0.54
N GLU A 519 21.31 11.90 -0.79
CA GLU A 519 20.71 11.58 -2.10
C GLU A 519 19.38 12.32 -2.30
N PHE A 520 19.45 13.64 -2.28
CA PHE A 520 18.26 14.51 -2.25
C PHE A 520 17.36 14.36 -3.48
N ALA A 521 17.94 14.16 -4.68
CA ALA A 521 17.17 14.00 -5.91
C ALA A 521 16.31 12.74 -5.87
N HIS A 522 16.90 11.63 -5.44
CA HIS A 522 16.18 10.36 -5.26
C HIS A 522 15.10 10.49 -4.16
N ALA A 523 15.46 11.06 -3.01
CA ALA A 523 14.49 11.31 -1.94
C ALA A 523 13.29 12.15 -2.43
N THR A 524 13.53 13.18 -3.24
CA THR A 524 12.47 14.04 -3.80
C THR A 524 11.56 13.29 -4.76
N ALA A 525 12.13 12.42 -5.60
CA ALA A 525 11.37 11.60 -6.55
C ALA A 525 10.38 10.66 -5.81
N LEU A 526 10.79 10.10 -4.68
CA LEU A 526 9.91 9.26 -3.84
C LEU A 526 8.90 10.09 -3.04
N LEU A 527 9.35 11.19 -2.42
CA LEU A 527 8.50 11.99 -1.52
C LEU A 527 7.40 12.77 -2.24
N GLY A 528 7.58 13.16 -3.49
CA GLY A 528 6.59 13.91 -4.25
C GLY A 528 5.26 13.17 -4.39
N PRO A 529 5.24 11.99 -5.01
CA PRO A 529 4.05 11.13 -5.09
C PRO A 529 3.54 10.67 -3.72
N ALA A 530 4.45 10.24 -2.82
CA ALA A 530 4.10 9.78 -1.48
C ALA A 530 3.36 10.83 -0.66
N ALA A 531 3.82 12.08 -0.65
CA ALA A 531 3.16 13.17 0.03
C ALA A 531 1.74 13.43 -0.51
N THR A 532 1.56 13.31 -1.84
CA THR A 532 0.25 13.49 -2.48
C THR A 532 -0.72 12.38 -2.07
N ALA A 533 -0.26 11.13 -2.02
CA ALA A 533 -1.06 9.99 -1.58
C ALA A 533 -1.44 10.10 -0.09
N LEU A 534 -0.47 10.49 0.76
CA LEU A 534 -0.65 10.56 2.22
C LEU A 534 -1.47 11.77 2.69
N GLU A 535 -1.55 12.86 1.93
CA GLU A 535 -2.40 14.00 2.29
C GLU A 535 -3.88 13.65 2.45
N ARG A 536 -4.34 12.58 1.79
CA ARG A 536 -5.73 12.12 1.84
C ARG A 536 -6.02 11.20 3.03
N THR A 537 -5.00 10.71 3.70
CA THR A 537 -5.15 9.63 4.70
C THR A 537 -5.42 10.11 6.12
N GLY A 538 -5.25 11.35 6.47
CA GLY A 538 -5.37 11.82 7.86
C GLY A 538 -4.23 11.38 8.82
N TYR A 539 -3.37 10.43 8.45
CA TYR A 539 -2.25 9.98 9.27
C TYR A 539 -1.16 11.06 9.46
N SER A 540 -0.39 10.96 10.53
CA SER A 540 0.76 11.83 10.82
C SER A 540 1.91 11.70 9.80
N TRP A 541 1.91 10.65 8.98
CA TRP A 541 2.83 10.43 7.87
C TRP A 541 2.70 11.50 6.76
N GLY A 542 1.50 12.03 6.52
CA GLY A 542 1.28 13.09 5.53
C GLY A 542 2.07 14.36 5.85
N PRO A 543 1.90 15.00 7.02
CA PRO A 543 2.75 16.12 7.43
C PRO A 543 4.24 15.79 7.43
N LEU A 544 4.67 14.61 7.91
CA LEU A 544 6.07 14.21 7.93
C LEU A 544 6.66 14.15 6.50
N SER A 545 5.95 13.52 5.55
CA SER A 545 6.43 13.43 4.16
C SER A 545 6.65 14.81 3.52
N LEU A 546 5.77 15.77 3.81
CA LEU A 546 5.91 17.16 3.35
C LEU A 546 7.09 17.90 3.99
N MET A 547 7.36 17.64 5.27
CA MET A 547 8.52 18.21 5.99
C MET A 547 9.84 17.69 5.39
N LEU A 548 9.93 16.38 5.13
CA LEU A 548 11.08 15.76 4.49
C LEU A 548 11.25 16.25 3.05
N LEU A 549 10.15 16.36 2.29
CA LEU A 549 10.16 16.89 0.92
C LEU A 549 10.67 18.34 0.88
N ALA A 550 10.19 19.18 1.78
CA ALA A 550 10.65 20.58 1.87
C ALA A 550 12.16 20.65 2.16
N SER A 551 12.66 19.81 3.06
CA SER A 551 14.08 19.72 3.39
C SER A 551 14.91 19.22 2.19
N ALA A 552 14.45 18.20 1.47
CA ALA A 552 15.13 17.64 0.30
C ALA A 552 15.24 18.67 -0.84
N LEU A 553 14.13 19.32 -1.17
CA LEU A 553 14.09 20.37 -2.22
C LEU A 553 14.97 21.57 -1.87
N ALA A 554 14.96 21.99 -0.59
CA ALA A 554 15.80 23.10 -0.14
C ALA A 554 17.30 22.77 -0.30
N GLN A 555 17.72 21.58 0.03
CA GLN A 555 19.11 21.13 -0.11
C GLN A 555 19.53 20.93 -1.59
N GLN A 556 18.58 20.84 -2.51
CA GLN A 556 18.80 20.89 -3.96
C GLN A 556 18.78 22.31 -4.54
N ASN A 557 18.60 23.34 -3.71
CA ASN A 557 18.40 24.72 -4.16
C ASN A 557 17.09 24.96 -4.95
N ASP A 558 16.11 24.09 -4.86
CA ASP A 558 14.76 24.36 -5.39
C ASP A 558 13.98 25.22 -4.39
N ILE A 559 14.21 26.54 -4.47
CA ILE A 559 13.59 27.51 -3.56
C ILE A 559 12.06 27.53 -3.69
N PRO A 560 11.45 27.59 -4.91
CA PRO A 560 10.00 27.63 -5.04
C PRO A 560 9.34 26.32 -4.60
N GLY A 561 9.91 25.17 -4.97
CA GLY A 561 9.42 23.85 -4.60
C GLY A 561 9.46 23.64 -3.09
N SER A 562 10.58 23.94 -2.44
CA SER A 562 10.75 23.82 -0.99
C SER A 562 9.79 24.72 -0.21
N ALA A 563 9.62 25.99 -0.64
CA ALA A 563 8.66 26.89 -0.02
C ALA A 563 7.20 26.43 -0.19
N LYS A 564 6.85 25.83 -1.33
CA LYS A 564 5.52 25.24 -1.56
C LYS A 564 5.28 24.03 -0.64
N ALA A 565 6.24 23.11 -0.56
CA ALA A 565 6.16 21.93 0.29
C ALA A 565 6.08 22.33 1.79
N LEU A 566 6.88 23.31 2.22
CA LEU A 566 6.85 23.82 3.61
C LEU A 566 5.48 24.39 3.98
N ARG A 567 4.89 25.25 3.13
CA ARG A 567 3.54 25.80 3.39
C ARG A 567 2.49 24.69 3.51
N ARG A 568 2.56 23.65 2.66
CA ARG A 568 1.67 22.49 2.77
C ARG A 568 1.88 21.75 4.09
N ALA A 569 3.14 21.54 4.49
CA ALA A 569 3.48 20.91 5.77
C ALA A 569 2.91 21.70 6.95
N GLU A 570 3.09 23.03 6.99
CA GLU A 570 2.57 23.90 8.04
C GLU A 570 1.04 23.90 8.12
N THR A 571 0.35 23.86 6.99
CA THR A 571 -1.11 23.80 6.93
C THR A 571 -1.65 22.44 7.43
N ARG A 572 -0.94 21.36 7.17
CA ARG A 572 -1.38 19.98 7.52
C ARG A 572 -0.91 19.53 8.90
N HIS A 573 0.12 20.19 9.43
CA HIS A 573 0.63 19.91 10.77
C HIS A 573 -0.37 20.37 11.85
N GLY A 574 -0.43 19.59 12.92
CA GLY A 574 -1.26 19.88 14.08
C GLY A 574 -0.92 18.95 15.24
N THR A 575 -1.73 18.94 16.30
CA THR A 575 -1.46 18.13 17.52
C THR A 575 -1.28 16.64 17.19
N LYS A 576 -2.00 16.10 16.20
CA LYS A 576 -1.88 14.69 15.77
C LYS A 576 -0.52 14.32 15.16
N SER A 577 0.31 15.29 14.83
CA SER A 577 1.66 15.10 14.27
C SER A 577 2.72 15.87 15.05
N ALA A 578 2.40 16.28 16.29
CA ALA A 578 3.29 17.10 17.10
C ALA A 578 4.62 16.40 17.48
N LEU A 579 4.66 15.06 17.40
CA LEU A 579 5.92 14.30 17.49
C LEU A 579 6.98 14.82 16.52
N PHE A 580 6.58 15.30 15.33
CA PHE A 580 7.44 15.72 14.23
C PHE A 580 7.65 17.25 14.16
N ILE A 581 7.34 17.99 15.24
CA ILE A 581 7.65 19.44 15.32
C ILE A 581 9.13 19.74 15.02
N PRO A 582 10.11 18.96 15.51
CA PRO A 582 11.51 19.22 15.20
C PRO A 582 11.81 19.13 13.70
N GLU A 583 11.24 18.15 12.99
CA GLU A 583 11.40 17.98 11.54
C GLU A 583 10.82 19.16 10.76
N LEU A 584 9.71 19.73 11.21
CA LEU A 584 9.18 20.97 10.65
C LEU A 584 10.14 22.14 10.82
N GLY A 585 10.78 22.23 11.99
CA GLY A 585 11.81 23.24 12.25
C GLY A 585 13.06 23.08 11.38
N VAL A 586 13.49 21.83 11.13
CA VAL A 586 14.57 21.52 10.18
C VAL A 586 14.19 21.93 8.75
N ALA A 587 12.98 21.63 8.30
CA ALA A 587 12.48 22.06 6.99
C ALA A 587 12.53 23.60 6.86
N ARG A 588 12.09 24.33 7.89
CA ARG A 588 12.20 25.81 7.93
C ARG A 588 13.64 26.29 7.85
N ALA A 589 14.56 25.63 8.57
CA ALA A 589 15.97 25.99 8.56
C ALA A 589 16.59 25.83 7.17
N TRP A 590 16.40 24.68 6.52
CA TRP A 590 16.92 24.44 5.18
C TRP A 590 16.27 25.33 4.11
N CYS A 591 14.97 25.60 4.18
CA CYS A 591 14.31 26.55 3.28
C CYS A 591 14.88 27.97 3.41
N ARG A 592 15.21 28.43 4.64
CA ARG A 592 15.88 29.73 4.85
C ARG A 592 17.31 29.72 4.31
N ALA A 593 18.03 28.62 4.50
CA ALA A 593 19.37 28.47 3.95
C ALA A 593 19.38 28.55 2.42
N ALA A 594 18.46 27.84 1.76
CA ALA A 594 18.26 27.92 0.30
C ALA A 594 17.94 29.36 -0.16
N ALA A 595 17.13 30.09 0.62
CA ALA A 595 16.82 31.51 0.38
C ALA A 595 17.99 32.46 0.77
N ARG A 596 19.17 31.93 1.11
CA ARG A 596 20.38 32.68 1.53
C ARG A 596 20.24 33.47 2.85
N ASP A 597 19.27 33.15 3.67
CA ASP A 597 19.13 33.65 5.05
C ASP A 597 19.89 32.75 6.05
N ALA A 598 21.20 32.84 6.06
CA ALA A 598 22.06 31.99 6.89
C ALA A 598 21.78 32.18 8.41
N THR A 599 21.58 33.42 8.86
CA THR A 599 21.31 33.73 10.27
C THR A 599 19.95 33.17 10.69
N GLY A 600 18.91 33.35 9.87
CA GLY A 600 17.59 32.79 10.13
C GLY A 600 17.56 31.27 10.06
N ALA A 601 18.36 30.67 9.19
CA ALA A 601 18.50 29.22 9.09
C ALA A 601 19.08 28.60 10.39
N ILE A 602 20.23 29.13 10.87
CA ILE A 602 20.84 28.70 12.13
C ILE A 602 19.88 28.92 13.32
N SER A 603 19.21 30.07 13.36
CA SER A 603 18.25 30.36 14.43
C SER A 603 17.08 29.37 14.46
N ALA A 604 16.54 29.03 13.29
CA ALA A 604 15.45 28.07 13.15
C ALA A 604 15.89 26.64 13.57
N ALA A 605 17.10 26.22 13.15
CA ALA A 605 17.65 24.92 13.55
C ALA A 605 17.87 24.81 15.07
N ARG A 606 18.44 25.85 15.69
CA ARG A 606 18.62 25.89 17.16
C ARG A 606 17.30 25.83 17.91
N GLU A 607 16.28 26.56 17.45
CA GLU A 607 14.97 26.53 18.10
C GLU A 607 14.32 25.14 17.98
N ALA A 608 14.42 24.52 16.79
CA ALA A 608 13.94 23.15 16.59
C ALA A 608 14.66 22.15 17.50
N ALA A 609 15.97 22.26 17.65
CA ALA A 609 16.75 21.41 18.56
C ALA A 609 16.31 21.58 20.01
N ARG A 610 16.14 22.84 20.49
CA ARG A 610 15.64 23.10 21.85
C ARG A 610 14.21 22.59 22.04
N MET A 611 13.35 22.64 21.02
CA MET A 611 12.02 22.06 21.12
C MET A 611 12.08 20.54 21.26
N ALA A 612 12.96 19.88 20.51
CA ALA A 612 13.20 18.44 20.64
C ALA A 612 13.70 18.08 22.05
N GLU A 613 14.65 18.81 22.60
CA GLU A 613 15.13 18.59 23.97
C GLU A 613 14.01 18.73 25.00
N ARG A 614 13.23 19.82 24.93
CA ARG A 614 12.09 20.04 25.84
C ARG A 614 11.03 18.93 25.75
N ALA A 615 10.88 18.31 24.58
CA ALA A 615 9.97 17.19 24.36
C ALA A 615 10.61 15.83 24.75
N GLY A 616 11.83 15.79 25.28
CA GLY A 616 12.54 14.58 25.67
C GLY A 616 13.03 13.75 24.47
N GLN A 617 13.26 14.38 23.31
CA GLN A 617 13.70 13.72 22.09
C GLN A 617 15.19 13.98 21.85
N SER A 618 16.06 13.48 22.74
CA SER A 618 17.50 13.77 22.76
C SER A 618 18.22 13.38 21.45
N ALA A 619 17.88 12.23 20.84
CA ALA A 619 18.47 11.81 19.57
C ALA A 619 18.08 12.74 18.42
N VAL A 620 16.83 13.18 18.40
CA VAL A 620 16.35 14.14 17.41
C VAL A 620 17.02 15.48 17.61
N ALA A 621 17.15 15.95 18.86
CA ALA A 621 17.85 17.20 19.18
C ALA A 621 19.30 17.18 18.70
N LEU A 622 20.02 16.08 18.93
CA LEU A 622 21.40 15.91 18.45
C LEU A 622 21.50 16.03 16.93
N ARG A 623 20.61 15.37 16.20
CA ARG A 623 20.54 15.46 14.72
C ARG A 623 20.26 16.89 14.25
N VAL A 624 19.31 17.57 14.87
CA VAL A 624 18.94 18.95 14.51
C VAL A 624 20.06 19.94 14.85
N TYR A 625 20.79 19.75 15.96
CA TYR A 625 22.01 20.52 16.22
C TYR A 625 23.10 20.22 15.19
N HIS A 626 23.22 18.99 14.70
CA HIS A 626 24.11 18.70 13.58
C HIS A 626 23.73 19.49 12.32
N ASP A 627 22.43 19.57 11.99
CA ASP A 627 21.99 20.44 10.89
C ASP A 627 22.39 21.91 11.13
N SER A 628 22.32 22.42 12.38
CA SER A 628 22.80 23.78 12.67
C SER A 628 24.31 23.92 12.46
N VAL A 629 25.11 22.91 12.82
CA VAL A 629 26.57 22.88 12.57
C VAL A 629 26.87 22.84 11.09
N ARG A 630 26.16 22.05 10.30
CA ARG A 630 26.26 22.03 8.84
C ARG A 630 25.96 23.39 8.23
N LEU A 631 25.01 24.12 8.80
CA LEU A 631 24.66 25.50 8.42
C LEU A 631 25.68 26.56 8.90
N GLY A 632 26.69 26.18 9.69
CA GLY A 632 27.75 27.06 10.15
C GLY A 632 27.61 27.54 11.60
N ASP A 633 26.83 26.85 12.43
CA ASP A 633 26.65 27.20 13.83
C ASP A 633 27.85 26.82 14.71
N VAL A 634 28.70 27.81 15.03
CA VAL A 634 29.87 27.64 15.93
C VAL A 634 29.52 27.56 17.44
N ARG A 635 28.24 27.77 17.80
CA ARG A 635 27.82 27.81 19.21
C ARG A 635 27.14 26.52 19.67
N ALA A 636 27.06 25.50 18.82
CA ALA A 636 26.36 24.24 19.12
C ALA A 636 27.21 23.26 20.00
N VAL A 637 28.52 23.53 20.20
CA VAL A 637 29.50 22.60 20.78
C VAL A 637 29.04 22.00 22.12
N ASP A 638 28.61 22.83 23.06
CA ASP A 638 28.25 22.37 24.41
C ASP A 638 27.02 21.48 24.39
N ALA A 639 25.99 21.89 23.65
CA ALA A 639 24.74 21.10 23.48
C ALA A 639 25.00 19.75 22.81
N VAL A 640 25.76 19.76 21.71
CA VAL A 640 26.15 18.55 20.98
C VAL A 640 26.99 17.62 21.86
N THR A 641 27.98 18.15 22.62
CA THR A 641 28.85 17.34 23.48
C THR A 641 28.04 16.65 24.58
N ARG A 642 27.13 17.38 25.22
CA ARG A 642 26.25 16.84 26.25
C ARG A 642 25.34 15.73 25.71
N LEU A 643 24.64 16.02 24.62
CA LEU A 643 23.69 15.04 24.00
C LEU A 643 24.42 13.80 23.48
N ALA A 644 25.60 13.96 22.88
CA ALA A 644 26.39 12.83 22.40
C ALA A 644 26.87 11.93 23.54
N ALA A 645 27.22 12.52 24.69
CA ALA A 645 27.57 11.75 25.89
C ALA A 645 26.37 11.02 26.52
N GLU A 646 25.16 11.60 26.43
CA GLU A 646 23.92 11.00 26.91
C GLU A 646 23.51 9.79 26.07
N ILE A 647 23.62 9.91 24.72
CA ILE A 647 23.13 8.90 23.78
C ILE A 647 24.15 7.81 23.50
N ASP A 648 25.44 8.15 23.57
CA ASP A 648 26.61 7.27 23.31
C ASP A 648 26.48 6.49 21.97
N CYS A 649 26.51 7.21 20.87
CA CYS A 649 26.37 6.62 19.52
C CYS A 649 27.47 7.11 18.56
N ALA A 650 27.75 6.30 17.52
CA ALA A 650 28.81 6.59 16.56
C ALA A 650 28.65 7.95 15.88
N VAL A 651 27.44 8.26 15.40
CA VAL A 651 27.15 9.55 14.73
C VAL A 651 27.30 10.71 15.72
N GLY A 652 26.92 10.53 17.00
CA GLY A 652 27.11 11.55 18.04
C GLY A 652 28.57 11.97 18.18
N ASN A 653 29.49 11.02 18.15
CA ASN A 653 30.94 11.28 18.22
C ASN A 653 31.43 12.07 16.99
N LEU A 654 30.98 11.76 15.80
CA LEU A 654 31.29 12.52 14.57
C LEU A 654 30.74 13.95 14.64
N VAL A 655 29.52 14.12 15.12
CA VAL A 655 28.89 15.45 15.27
C VAL A 655 29.65 16.33 16.28
N VAL A 656 30.13 15.76 17.41
CA VAL A 656 30.97 16.48 18.36
C VAL A 656 32.29 16.95 17.73
N ARG A 657 32.93 16.09 16.96
CA ARG A 657 34.20 16.42 16.28
C ARG A 657 33.94 17.52 15.23
N HIS A 658 32.88 17.43 14.46
CA HIS A 658 32.50 18.45 13.49
C HIS A 658 32.24 19.81 14.16
N ALA A 659 31.42 19.83 15.20
CA ALA A 659 31.09 21.05 15.92
C ALA A 659 32.36 21.72 16.58
N ARG A 660 33.26 20.94 17.17
CA ARG A 660 34.50 21.44 17.73
C ARG A 660 35.47 21.98 16.68
N ALA A 661 35.64 21.25 15.54
CA ALA A 661 36.49 21.67 14.45
C ALA A 661 35.97 22.98 13.83
N LEU A 662 34.66 23.10 13.63
CA LEU A 662 34.03 24.31 13.12
C LEU A 662 34.21 25.50 14.08
N ALA A 663 33.96 25.31 15.36
CA ALA A 663 34.09 26.36 16.40
C ALA A 663 35.54 26.82 16.56
N GLY A 664 36.49 25.89 16.47
CA GLY A 664 37.95 26.18 16.52
C GLY A 664 38.50 26.77 15.24
N GLY A 665 37.76 26.71 14.12
CA GLY A 665 38.24 27.09 12.79
C GLY A 665 39.38 26.19 12.28
N ASP A 666 39.43 24.94 12.78
CA ASP A 666 40.44 23.94 12.46
C ASP A 666 40.15 23.25 11.16
N ARG A 667 40.84 23.70 10.09
CA ARG A 667 40.63 23.21 8.70
C ARG A 667 41.00 21.73 8.54
N ASP A 668 42.08 21.30 9.18
CA ASP A 668 42.56 19.93 9.07
C ASP A 668 41.60 18.97 9.76
N ALA A 669 41.10 19.37 10.96
CA ALA A 669 40.09 18.61 11.68
C ALA A 669 38.74 18.58 10.92
N LEU A 670 38.36 19.67 10.23
CA LEU A 670 37.18 19.70 9.36
C LEU A 670 37.34 18.77 8.17
N ALA A 671 38.52 18.73 7.53
CA ALA A 671 38.81 17.79 6.43
C ALA A 671 38.76 16.33 6.91
N ALA A 672 39.39 16.03 8.05
CA ALA A 672 39.37 14.69 8.62
C ALA A 672 37.95 14.20 8.98
N VAL A 673 37.13 15.04 9.59
CA VAL A 673 35.75 14.66 9.92
C VAL A 673 34.89 14.52 8.65
N ALA A 674 35.19 15.25 7.58
CA ALA A 674 34.52 15.07 6.27
C ALA A 674 34.80 13.67 5.71
N GLU A 675 36.03 13.17 5.81
CA GLU A 675 36.40 11.80 5.41
C GLU A 675 35.65 10.76 6.24
N ASP A 676 35.56 10.96 7.55
CA ASP A 676 34.82 10.05 8.43
C ASP A 676 33.32 10.02 8.14
N PHE A 677 32.68 11.17 7.86
CA PHE A 677 31.30 11.21 7.40
C PHE A 677 31.10 10.48 6.06
N ALA A 678 32.04 10.65 5.13
CA ALA A 678 32.01 9.94 3.86
C ALA A 678 32.12 8.43 4.06
N ALA A 679 33.00 7.97 4.96
CA ALA A 679 33.17 6.57 5.29
C ALA A 679 31.91 5.92 5.93
N THR A 680 31.06 6.72 6.58
CA THR A 680 29.76 6.28 7.13
C THR A 680 28.60 6.43 6.14
N GLY A 681 28.86 6.87 4.88
CA GLY A 681 27.81 7.10 3.87
C GLY A 681 27.07 8.45 4.02
N MET A 682 27.44 9.32 4.96
CA MET A 682 26.81 10.63 5.19
C MET A 682 27.39 11.70 4.26
N HIS A 683 27.23 11.51 2.95
CA HIS A 683 27.91 12.32 1.93
C HIS A 683 27.56 13.82 1.96
N ALA A 684 26.33 14.18 2.31
CA ALA A 684 25.97 15.59 2.45
C ALA A 684 26.70 16.26 3.63
N ALA A 685 26.77 15.60 4.78
CA ALA A 685 27.53 16.10 5.93
C ALA A 685 29.02 16.21 5.63
N ALA A 686 29.57 15.22 4.90
CA ALA A 686 30.95 15.23 4.41
C ALA A 686 31.20 16.45 3.49
N ALA A 687 30.31 16.68 2.53
CA ALA A 687 30.41 17.83 1.61
C ALA A 687 30.37 19.18 2.34
N ASP A 688 29.48 19.32 3.33
CA ASP A 688 29.37 20.55 4.14
C ASP A 688 30.62 20.79 4.99
N ALA A 689 31.15 19.77 5.69
CA ALA A 689 32.37 19.86 6.47
C ALA A 689 33.59 20.20 5.59
N ALA A 690 33.71 19.56 4.40
CA ALA A 690 34.75 19.86 3.42
C ALA A 690 34.62 21.29 2.85
N ALA A 691 33.38 21.78 2.65
CA ALA A 691 33.16 23.17 2.21
C ALA A 691 33.55 24.17 3.31
N GLN A 692 33.27 23.85 4.56
CA GLN A 692 33.66 24.68 5.71
C GLN A 692 35.18 24.71 5.88
N ALA A 693 35.89 23.60 5.63
CA ALA A 693 37.37 23.54 5.64
C ALA A 693 38.02 24.45 4.59
N ARG A 694 37.35 24.68 3.45
CA ARG A 694 37.86 25.53 2.34
C ARG A 694 37.55 27.03 2.48
N ARG A 695 36.63 27.42 3.38
CA ARG A 695 36.28 28.86 3.55
C ARG A 695 37.46 29.63 4.12
N ASP A 696 37.85 30.73 3.43
CA ASP A 696 38.75 31.74 4.00
C ASP A 696 38.03 32.51 5.09
N ARG A 697 38.80 32.92 6.14
CA ARG A 697 38.25 33.72 7.25
C ARG A 697 37.77 35.09 6.82
#